data_273b283083cfdd646237ac864e0a475d
#
_entry.id   273b283083cfdd646237ac864e0a475d
#
_cell.length_a   1.000
_cell.length_b   1.000
_cell.length_c   1.000
_cell.angle_alpha   90.00
_cell.angle_beta   90.00
_cell.angle_gamma   90.00
#
_symmetry.space_group_name_H-M   'P 1'
#
loop_
_entity.id
_entity.type
_entity.pdbx_description
1 polymer ?
#
loop_
_entity_poly.entity_id
_entity_poly.type
_entity_poly.pdbx_seq_one_letter_code
_entity_poly.pdbx_strand_id
1 'polypeptide(L)'
;MTSGYLGLLMLGLIVVAIMMGFPTAFTLMGLGMLFGYVAYFDPSQSFVANRIFDLMVQRTYGGMTNDTLLSIPLFVLMGYVIERAALVDKMFKAVQLSFRRLPASLAVATLVVCTFWGIASGIVGAVVVLMGVIAMRPMLNAGYDTRLAAGVITAGGTLGILIPPSVMLIVYAAVAGQSVVKLYAAAIVPGFFLAFLYFVYVIGWALIDPKVAPKLPESEQRMDVPEWLDRLTGVFGGNALSALIRSIFSPGRLKAAYAPGQAPGFMKLLGSLAVALGPLILSAIVFAAAWWYVVIHSAPEAPITAAASTSALIEPPGVGASSTGLAEPPSESGAASSSAATASTGLAEPPASGASSTGLAEPPAAASSTGLAEPPAAGGATGLAEPPAAGGATGLAEPPASPGSAAASTGLTEPGAAPTPATVTASTGLQEPGAPASAAASSATGLSEPSGANSPAAAGPAADPRAHVPAAFYPWFWGLAAATLLGLALFYRSFTAENLEVQRLLFSSVMPLAILTSLVLLVILLGITTATESAGVGAAGAFLLAWHSGNFTFEKLKESVYLTAKTTAMVCWLFVGSGLFSAVFALHGGQELIEKWLLAMNLSPLQFLMLTQALIFVLGWPLEWTEIIVIFVPIFLPLLAHFQIDPILFATLVAVNLQAAFLSPPVAMSAFYLKGVSPPHVTLNQIFAGMMPYMLIVILCMALMY
;
A
#
# COMPACT_ATOMS: atom_id res chain seq x y z
N MET A 1 1.69 -36.04 -25.44
CA MET A 1 1.20 -34.65 -25.33
C MET A 1 2.40 -33.75 -25.60
N THR A 2 2.25 -32.73 -26.43
CA THR A 2 3.30 -31.72 -26.54
C THR A 2 3.46 -31.01 -25.21
N SER A 3 4.68 -30.62 -24.84
CA SER A 3 5.01 -30.05 -23.54
C SER A 3 4.08 -28.88 -23.15
N GLY A 4 3.70 -28.01 -24.09
CA GLY A 4 2.83 -26.85 -23.81
C GLY A 4 1.42 -27.22 -23.32
N TYR A 5 0.83 -28.34 -23.76
CA TYR A 5 -0.48 -28.77 -23.24
C TYR A 5 -0.41 -29.28 -21.81
N LEU A 6 0.75 -29.78 -21.33
CA LEU A 6 0.94 -30.11 -19.91
C LEU A 6 0.92 -28.86 -19.05
N GLY A 7 1.51 -27.77 -19.53
CA GLY A 7 1.41 -26.46 -18.84
C GLY A 7 -0.04 -25.99 -18.71
N LEU A 8 -0.82 -26.04 -19.81
CA LEU A 8 -2.24 -25.66 -19.76
C LEU A 8 -3.07 -26.60 -18.87
N LEU A 9 -2.76 -27.90 -18.87
CA LEU A 9 -3.41 -28.86 -17.97
C LEU A 9 -3.13 -28.50 -16.50
N MET A 10 -1.87 -28.16 -16.17
CA MET A 10 -1.48 -27.71 -14.84
C MET A 10 -2.27 -26.45 -14.43
N LEU A 11 -2.37 -25.45 -15.30
CA LEU A 11 -3.15 -24.23 -15.06
C LEU A 11 -4.65 -24.56 -14.81
N GLY A 12 -5.23 -25.42 -15.65
CA GLY A 12 -6.62 -25.87 -15.48
C GLY A 12 -6.85 -26.61 -14.17
N LEU A 13 -5.94 -27.51 -13.79
CA LEU A 13 -6.03 -28.26 -12.53
C LEU A 13 -5.92 -27.33 -11.30
N ILE A 14 -5.08 -26.29 -11.36
CA ILE A 14 -4.99 -25.29 -10.27
C ILE A 14 -6.34 -24.60 -10.08
N VAL A 15 -6.95 -24.10 -11.16
CA VAL A 15 -8.26 -23.42 -11.07
C VAL A 15 -9.31 -24.37 -10.50
N VAL A 16 -9.35 -25.62 -10.99
CA VAL A 16 -10.31 -26.62 -10.46
C VAL A 16 -10.06 -26.92 -8.98
N ALA A 17 -8.80 -27.12 -8.57
CA ALA A 17 -8.46 -27.41 -7.18
C ALA A 17 -8.83 -26.24 -6.25
N ILE A 18 -8.57 -25.00 -6.67
CA ILE A 18 -8.99 -23.81 -5.92
C ILE A 18 -10.52 -23.75 -5.79
N MET A 19 -11.25 -24.00 -6.88
CA MET A 19 -12.73 -24.06 -6.85
C MET A 19 -13.27 -25.18 -5.95
N MET A 20 -12.51 -26.25 -5.76
CA MET A 20 -12.83 -27.32 -4.78
C MET A 20 -12.53 -26.92 -3.33
N GLY A 21 -11.96 -25.74 -3.10
CA GLY A 21 -11.66 -25.21 -1.77
C GLY A 21 -10.29 -25.58 -1.22
N PHE A 22 -9.35 -26.08 -2.05
CA PHE A 22 -7.98 -26.30 -1.61
C PHE A 22 -7.25 -24.96 -1.41
N PRO A 23 -6.41 -24.83 -0.35
CA PRO A 23 -5.65 -23.60 -0.12
C PRO A 23 -4.71 -23.32 -1.27
N THR A 24 -4.83 -22.13 -1.87
CA THR A 24 -4.15 -21.75 -3.13
C THR A 24 -2.65 -21.88 -3.07
N ALA A 25 -2.01 -21.40 -2.00
CA ALA A 25 -0.55 -21.46 -1.86
C ALA A 25 -0.02 -22.90 -1.95
N PHE A 26 -0.67 -23.83 -1.25
CA PHE A 26 -0.27 -25.24 -1.26
C PHE A 26 -0.65 -25.95 -2.57
N THR A 27 -1.75 -25.54 -3.19
CA THR A 27 -2.15 -26.04 -4.51
C THR A 27 -1.12 -25.66 -5.57
N LEU A 28 -0.68 -24.40 -5.59
CA LEU A 28 0.37 -23.92 -6.50
C LEU A 28 1.70 -24.66 -6.29
N MET A 29 2.11 -24.82 -5.01
CA MET A 29 3.34 -25.57 -4.68
C MET A 29 3.23 -27.03 -5.05
N GLY A 30 2.13 -27.69 -4.67
CA GLY A 30 1.94 -29.13 -4.90
C GLY A 30 1.88 -29.49 -6.38
N LEU A 31 1.07 -28.77 -7.16
CA LEU A 31 1.00 -28.96 -8.61
C LEU A 31 2.26 -28.49 -9.31
N GLY A 32 2.88 -27.38 -8.87
CA GLY A 32 4.19 -26.95 -9.36
C GLY A 32 5.26 -28.01 -9.16
N MET A 33 5.33 -28.63 -7.97
CA MET A 33 6.26 -29.73 -7.68
C MET A 33 5.97 -30.96 -8.54
N LEU A 34 4.70 -31.36 -8.65
CA LEU A 34 4.30 -32.54 -9.43
C LEU A 34 4.65 -32.40 -10.90
N PHE A 35 4.22 -31.32 -11.53
CA PHE A 35 4.50 -31.06 -12.94
C PHE A 35 5.97 -30.73 -13.19
N GLY A 36 6.63 -30.04 -12.27
CA GLY A 36 8.06 -29.78 -12.33
C GLY A 36 8.89 -31.06 -12.21
N TYR A 37 8.47 -32.02 -11.37
CA TYR A 37 9.09 -33.32 -11.31
C TYR A 37 8.98 -34.07 -12.66
N VAL A 38 7.81 -33.99 -13.31
CA VAL A 38 7.61 -34.58 -14.63
C VAL A 38 8.47 -33.87 -15.69
N ALA A 39 8.63 -32.54 -15.61
CA ALA A 39 9.45 -31.77 -16.54
C ALA A 39 10.94 -32.14 -16.48
N TYR A 40 11.45 -32.42 -15.29
CA TYR A 40 12.84 -32.81 -15.04
C TYR A 40 13.02 -34.33 -14.83
N PHE A 41 12.04 -35.15 -15.25
CA PHE A 41 12.10 -36.57 -15.02
C PHE A 41 13.22 -37.22 -15.85
N ASP A 42 14.16 -37.85 -15.17
CA ASP A 42 15.24 -38.64 -15.76
C ASP A 42 15.27 -40.04 -15.09
N PRO A 43 15.02 -41.11 -15.82
CA PRO A 43 15.01 -42.46 -15.27
C PRO A 43 16.35 -42.91 -14.65
N SER A 44 17.45 -42.25 -15.01
CA SER A 44 18.79 -42.56 -14.49
C SER A 44 19.09 -41.92 -13.13
N GLN A 45 18.27 -40.94 -12.71
CA GLN A 45 18.48 -40.19 -11.47
C GLN A 45 17.56 -40.67 -10.34
N SER A 46 18.06 -40.57 -9.10
CA SER A 46 17.23 -40.82 -7.94
C SER A 46 16.14 -39.75 -7.77
N PHE A 47 15.03 -40.08 -7.12
CA PHE A 47 13.93 -39.15 -6.85
C PHE A 47 14.41 -37.82 -6.26
N VAL A 48 15.32 -37.86 -5.28
CA VAL A 48 15.82 -36.67 -4.55
C VAL A 48 16.78 -35.83 -5.40
N ALA A 49 17.39 -36.38 -6.44
CA ALA A 49 18.31 -35.68 -7.34
C ALA A 49 17.59 -34.88 -8.44
N ASN A 50 16.25 -34.88 -8.46
CA ASN A 50 15.48 -34.13 -9.44
C ASN A 50 15.65 -32.61 -9.23
N ARG A 51 15.98 -31.89 -10.31
CA ARG A 51 16.23 -30.42 -10.28
C ARG A 51 15.06 -29.57 -9.79
N ILE A 52 13.87 -30.13 -9.67
CA ILE A 52 12.71 -29.40 -9.14
C ILE A 52 12.93 -28.96 -7.69
N PHE A 53 13.66 -29.77 -6.89
CA PHE A 53 13.95 -29.43 -5.49
C PHE A 53 14.87 -28.21 -5.41
N ASP A 54 15.89 -28.12 -6.28
CA ASP A 54 16.77 -26.95 -6.36
C ASP A 54 15.99 -25.71 -6.80
N LEU A 55 15.11 -25.87 -7.80
CA LEU A 55 14.25 -24.78 -8.27
C LEU A 55 13.33 -24.27 -7.16
N MET A 56 12.75 -25.16 -6.37
CA MET A 56 11.92 -24.80 -5.21
C MET A 56 12.72 -23.99 -4.18
N VAL A 57 13.94 -24.41 -3.84
CA VAL A 57 14.82 -23.69 -2.91
C VAL A 57 15.14 -22.30 -3.45
N GLN A 58 15.52 -22.17 -4.72
CA GLN A 58 15.82 -20.87 -5.34
C GLN A 58 14.61 -19.94 -5.33
N ARG A 59 13.41 -20.44 -5.67
CA ARG A 59 12.18 -19.62 -5.67
C ARG A 59 11.76 -19.23 -4.27
N THR A 60 11.91 -20.10 -3.29
CA THR A 60 11.67 -19.79 -1.89
C THR A 60 12.63 -18.71 -1.38
N TYR A 61 13.92 -18.86 -1.65
CA TYR A 61 14.93 -17.88 -1.26
C TYR A 61 14.67 -16.52 -1.94
N GLY A 62 14.38 -16.49 -3.25
CA GLY A 62 14.05 -15.27 -3.96
C GLY A 62 12.79 -14.55 -3.41
N GLY A 63 11.80 -15.31 -2.95
CA GLY A 63 10.65 -14.74 -2.24
C GLY A 63 11.02 -14.16 -0.86
N MET A 64 11.87 -14.85 -0.10
CA MET A 64 12.28 -14.41 1.23
C MET A 64 13.19 -13.18 1.22
N THR A 65 13.98 -12.98 0.16
CA THR A 65 14.90 -11.85 0.00
C THR A 65 14.29 -10.66 -0.75
N ASN A 66 13.00 -10.68 -1.06
CA ASN A 66 12.34 -9.60 -1.76
C ASN A 66 11.96 -8.46 -0.79
N ASP A 67 12.71 -7.36 -0.85
CA ASP A 67 12.51 -6.18 0.02
C ASP A 67 11.10 -5.57 -0.11
N THR A 68 10.50 -5.64 -1.29
CA THR A 68 9.14 -5.11 -1.50
C THR A 68 8.11 -5.87 -0.67
N LEU A 69 8.27 -7.19 -0.51
CA LEU A 69 7.36 -8.01 0.29
C LEU A 69 7.43 -7.71 1.78
N LEU A 70 8.57 -7.20 2.27
CA LEU A 70 8.74 -6.82 3.68
C LEU A 70 7.85 -5.65 4.08
N SER A 71 7.42 -4.81 3.14
CA SER A 71 6.48 -3.73 3.41
C SER A 71 5.06 -4.22 3.75
N ILE A 72 4.66 -5.41 3.28
CA ILE A 72 3.32 -5.98 3.49
C ILE A 72 3.01 -6.18 4.97
N PRO A 73 3.83 -6.91 5.78
CA PRO A 73 3.55 -7.07 7.20
C PRO A 73 3.44 -5.76 7.96
N LEU A 74 4.23 -4.76 7.59
CA LEU A 74 4.23 -3.46 8.27
C LEU A 74 2.96 -2.65 7.95
N PHE A 75 2.50 -2.62 6.69
CA PHE A 75 1.23 -1.97 6.33
C PHE A 75 0.03 -2.70 6.92
N VAL A 76 0.04 -4.03 6.90
CA VAL A 76 -1.01 -4.85 7.51
C VAL A 76 -1.07 -4.62 9.03
N LEU A 77 0.10 -4.54 9.69
CA LEU A 77 0.18 -4.22 11.12
C LEU A 77 -0.37 -2.81 11.40
N MET A 78 0.02 -1.83 10.60
CA MET A 78 -0.51 -0.47 10.68
C MET A 78 -2.05 -0.50 10.63
N GLY A 79 -2.63 -1.21 9.67
CA GLY A 79 -4.08 -1.34 9.49
C GLY A 79 -4.77 -1.95 10.71
N TYR A 80 -4.31 -3.09 11.21
CA TYR A 80 -4.90 -3.75 12.38
C TYR A 80 -4.76 -2.94 13.67
N VAL A 81 -3.62 -2.28 13.89
CA VAL A 81 -3.43 -1.42 15.07
C VAL A 81 -4.40 -0.24 15.05
N ILE A 82 -4.55 0.42 13.90
CA ILE A 82 -5.49 1.54 13.74
C ILE A 82 -6.94 1.04 13.93
N GLU A 83 -7.29 -0.12 13.39
CA GLU A 83 -8.61 -0.75 13.53
C GLU A 83 -8.98 -0.94 15.02
N ARG A 84 -8.03 -1.42 15.83
CA ARG A 84 -8.25 -1.65 17.26
C ARG A 84 -8.23 -0.38 18.11
N ALA A 85 -7.80 0.76 17.55
CA ALA A 85 -7.80 2.05 18.25
C ALA A 85 -9.20 2.65 18.46
N ALA A 86 -10.28 2.05 17.92
CA ALA A 86 -11.68 2.48 18.06
C ALA A 86 -11.94 3.95 17.67
N LEU A 87 -11.22 4.45 16.68
CA LEU A 87 -11.39 5.82 16.17
C LEU A 87 -12.56 5.93 15.17
N VAL A 88 -12.99 4.81 14.59
CA VAL A 88 -13.92 4.78 13.45
C VAL A 88 -15.33 5.21 13.83
N ASP A 89 -15.85 4.84 15.01
CA ASP A 89 -17.17 5.26 15.48
C ASP A 89 -17.29 6.77 15.59
N LYS A 90 -16.26 7.41 16.17
CA LYS A 90 -16.20 8.87 16.30
C LYS A 90 -16.08 9.53 14.94
N MET A 91 -15.28 8.94 14.05
CA MET A 91 -15.10 9.40 12.67
C MET A 91 -16.41 9.31 11.89
N PHE A 92 -17.13 8.19 11.97
CA PHE A 92 -18.41 8.01 11.30
C PHE A 92 -19.43 9.07 11.75
N LYS A 93 -19.58 9.28 13.07
CA LYS A 93 -20.47 10.31 13.63
C LYS A 93 -20.07 11.72 13.18
N ALA A 94 -18.78 12.05 13.18
CA ALA A 94 -18.28 13.34 12.73
C ALA A 94 -18.59 13.62 11.27
N VAL A 95 -18.33 12.61 10.40
CA VAL A 95 -18.58 12.71 8.96
C VAL A 95 -20.08 12.76 8.67
N GLN A 96 -20.90 11.96 9.35
CA GLN A 96 -22.37 11.98 9.25
C GLN A 96 -22.93 13.37 9.55
N LEU A 97 -22.50 13.97 10.66
CA LEU A 97 -22.94 15.32 11.05
C LEU A 97 -22.45 16.39 10.08
N SER A 98 -21.28 16.23 9.48
CA SER A 98 -20.76 17.15 8.47
C SER A 98 -21.61 17.15 7.19
N PHE A 99 -22.12 15.99 6.79
CA PHE A 99 -22.94 15.84 5.59
C PHE A 99 -24.45 15.79 5.88
N ARG A 100 -24.91 16.13 7.08
CA ARG A 100 -26.32 16.05 7.51
C ARG A 100 -27.34 16.73 6.58
N ARG A 101 -26.92 17.73 5.81
CA ARG A 101 -27.77 18.46 4.85
C ARG A 101 -27.87 17.79 3.49
N LEU A 102 -26.97 16.84 3.19
CA LEU A 102 -27.01 16.15 1.89
C LEU A 102 -28.06 15.02 1.92
N PRO A 103 -28.68 14.74 0.76
CA PRO A 103 -29.47 13.53 0.61
C PRO A 103 -28.57 12.30 0.84
N ALA A 104 -29.14 11.24 1.38
CA ALA A 104 -28.42 10.00 1.74
C ALA A 104 -27.22 10.22 2.65
N SER A 105 -27.31 11.13 3.63
CA SER A 105 -26.19 11.55 4.48
C SER A 105 -25.45 10.40 5.17
N LEU A 106 -26.17 9.33 5.61
CA LEU A 106 -25.55 8.13 6.20
C LEU A 106 -24.75 7.33 5.16
N ALA A 107 -25.28 7.15 3.96
CA ALA A 107 -24.58 6.45 2.89
C ALA A 107 -23.35 7.23 2.39
N VAL A 108 -23.49 8.56 2.28
CA VAL A 108 -22.37 9.47 1.97
C VAL A 108 -21.29 9.39 3.06
N ALA A 109 -21.69 9.43 4.35
CA ALA A 109 -20.76 9.28 5.47
C ALA A 109 -20.05 7.92 5.44
N THR A 110 -20.80 6.85 5.17
CA THR A 110 -20.24 5.51 5.03
C THR A 110 -19.17 5.46 3.95
N LEU A 111 -19.44 6.03 2.77
CA LEU A 111 -18.51 6.03 1.65
C LEU A 111 -17.24 6.84 1.95
N VAL A 112 -17.36 8.01 2.57
CA VAL A 112 -16.22 8.82 3.02
C VAL A 112 -15.37 8.05 4.03
N VAL A 113 -16.03 7.49 5.05
CA VAL A 113 -15.33 6.73 6.09
C VAL A 113 -14.66 5.49 5.51
N CYS A 114 -15.34 4.73 4.64
CA CYS A 114 -14.75 3.60 3.93
C CYS A 114 -13.51 4.00 3.13
N THR A 115 -13.57 5.14 2.43
CA THR A 115 -12.43 5.63 1.64
C THR A 115 -11.23 5.93 2.53
N PHE A 116 -11.39 6.79 3.54
CA PHE A 116 -10.28 7.17 4.42
C PHE A 116 -9.78 6.02 5.29
N TRP A 117 -10.71 5.22 5.81
CA TRP A 117 -10.37 4.05 6.61
C TRP A 117 -9.75 2.94 5.77
N GLY A 118 -10.28 2.73 4.57
CA GLY A 118 -9.76 1.77 3.62
C GLY A 118 -8.30 2.04 3.25
N ILE A 119 -7.95 3.31 3.01
CA ILE A 119 -6.58 3.75 2.76
C ILE A 119 -5.66 3.35 3.93
N ALA A 120 -6.11 3.53 5.17
CA ALA A 120 -5.31 3.22 6.35
C ALA A 120 -5.18 1.72 6.62
N SER A 121 -6.22 0.92 6.33
CA SER A 121 -6.24 -0.52 6.63
C SER A 121 -5.67 -1.38 5.50
N GLY A 122 -5.90 -0.99 4.25
CA GLY A 122 -5.49 -1.76 3.07
C GLY A 122 -6.14 -3.14 2.92
N ILE A 123 -7.19 -3.45 3.71
CA ILE A 123 -7.82 -4.78 3.80
C ILE A 123 -9.34 -4.66 3.64
N VAL A 124 -9.91 -5.21 2.56
CA VAL A 124 -11.35 -5.14 2.25
C VAL A 124 -12.21 -5.73 3.37
N GLY A 125 -11.89 -6.93 3.82
CA GLY A 125 -12.68 -7.64 4.83
C GLY A 125 -12.82 -6.86 6.12
N ALA A 126 -11.74 -6.26 6.62
CA ALA A 126 -11.74 -5.44 7.82
C ALA A 126 -12.68 -4.22 7.68
N VAL A 127 -12.57 -3.50 6.54
CA VAL A 127 -13.40 -2.32 6.28
C VAL A 127 -14.88 -2.67 6.17
N VAL A 128 -15.21 -3.72 5.41
CA VAL A 128 -16.60 -4.15 5.19
C VAL A 128 -17.25 -4.64 6.49
N VAL A 129 -16.53 -5.45 7.28
CA VAL A 129 -17.02 -5.96 8.58
C VAL A 129 -17.27 -4.81 9.54
N LEU A 130 -16.28 -3.94 9.71
CA LEU A 130 -16.37 -2.82 10.64
C LEU A 130 -17.50 -1.86 10.27
N MET A 131 -17.56 -1.46 8.99
CA MET A 131 -18.63 -0.57 8.51
C MET A 131 -19.98 -1.27 8.47
N GLY A 132 -20.03 -2.58 8.27
CA GLY A 132 -21.25 -3.39 8.43
C GLY A 132 -21.81 -3.29 9.85
N VAL A 133 -20.96 -3.34 10.87
CA VAL A 133 -21.36 -3.18 12.28
C VAL A 133 -21.81 -1.75 12.58
N ILE A 134 -21.03 -0.76 12.13
CA ILE A 134 -21.23 0.66 12.49
C ILE A 134 -22.37 1.29 11.67
N ALA A 135 -22.41 1.07 10.35
CA ALA A 135 -23.26 1.84 9.44
C ALA A 135 -24.55 1.11 9.02
N MET A 136 -24.54 -0.23 8.94
CA MET A 136 -25.69 -0.99 8.42
C MET A 136 -26.94 -0.78 9.27
N ARG A 137 -26.84 -0.96 10.58
CA ARG A 137 -27.99 -0.80 11.49
C ARG A 137 -28.54 0.62 11.52
N PRO A 138 -27.72 1.69 11.66
CA PRO A 138 -28.21 3.08 11.55
C PRO A 138 -28.92 3.36 10.24
N MET A 139 -28.40 2.91 9.10
CA MET A 139 -29.07 3.10 7.81
C MET A 139 -30.42 2.40 7.73
N LEU A 140 -30.51 1.13 8.16
CA LEU A 140 -31.77 0.39 8.17
C LEU A 140 -32.80 1.00 9.14
N ASN A 141 -32.37 1.43 10.32
CA ASN A 141 -33.24 2.11 11.30
C ASN A 141 -33.74 3.46 10.79
N ALA A 142 -32.95 4.16 9.98
CA ALA A 142 -33.35 5.41 9.32
C ALA A 142 -34.27 5.15 8.09
N GLY A 143 -34.59 3.89 7.78
CA GLY A 143 -35.47 3.52 6.67
C GLY A 143 -34.80 3.49 5.30
N TYR A 144 -33.47 3.39 5.25
CA TYR A 144 -32.73 3.24 3.97
C TYR A 144 -33.03 1.89 3.32
N ASP A 145 -33.09 1.88 1.99
CA ASP A 145 -33.15 0.63 1.24
C ASP A 145 -31.94 -0.27 1.56
N THR A 146 -32.22 -1.54 1.83
CA THR A 146 -31.18 -2.52 2.17
C THR A 146 -30.14 -2.66 1.06
N ARG A 147 -30.54 -2.52 -0.21
CA ARG A 147 -29.64 -2.60 -1.37
C ARG A 147 -28.67 -1.43 -1.39
N LEU A 148 -29.15 -0.20 -1.14
CA LEU A 148 -28.29 0.96 -1.04
C LEU A 148 -27.31 0.83 0.11
N ALA A 149 -27.80 0.45 1.32
CA ALA A 149 -26.98 0.27 2.51
C ALA A 149 -25.90 -0.80 2.31
N ALA A 150 -26.28 -1.97 1.78
CA ALA A 150 -25.35 -3.05 1.51
C ALA A 150 -24.34 -2.69 0.40
N GLY A 151 -24.82 -2.09 -0.69
CA GLY A 151 -23.97 -1.71 -1.81
C GLY A 151 -22.90 -0.68 -1.43
N VAL A 152 -23.28 0.35 -0.68
CA VAL A 152 -22.32 1.41 -0.28
C VAL A 152 -21.25 0.89 0.68
N ILE A 153 -21.60 -0.04 1.60
CA ILE A 153 -20.63 -0.63 2.53
C ILE A 153 -19.67 -1.55 1.78
N THR A 154 -20.20 -2.44 0.93
CA THR A 154 -19.38 -3.40 0.18
C THR A 154 -18.48 -2.71 -0.83
N ALA A 155 -19.01 -1.82 -1.65
CA ALA A 155 -18.25 -1.09 -2.65
C ALA A 155 -17.28 -0.08 -2.03
N GLY A 156 -17.71 0.65 -1.00
CA GLY A 156 -16.82 1.55 -0.24
C GLY A 156 -15.64 0.80 0.37
N GLY A 157 -15.89 -0.41 0.90
CA GLY A 157 -14.85 -1.25 1.50
C GLY A 157 -13.77 -1.69 0.52
N THR A 158 -14.07 -1.83 -0.77
CA THR A 158 -13.08 -2.21 -1.77
C THR A 158 -12.13 -1.08 -2.15
N LEU A 159 -12.49 0.19 -1.97
CA LEU A 159 -11.65 1.34 -2.30
C LEU A 159 -10.30 1.32 -1.56
N GLY A 160 -10.26 0.72 -0.37
CA GLY A 160 -9.03 0.67 0.45
C GLY A 160 -7.88 -0.12 -0.15
N ILE A 161 -8.15 -1.06 -1.05
CA ILE A 161 -7.08 -1.79 -1.74
C ILE A 161 -6.63 -1.11 -3.04
N LEU A 162 -7.38 -0.13 -3.54
CA LEU A 162 -7.03 0.60 -4.75
C LEU A 162 -6.27 1.89 -4.44
N ILE A 163 -6.73 2.65 -3.45
CA ILE A 163 -6.12 3.94 -3.11
C ILE A 163 -4.88 3.72 -2.23
N PRO A 164 -3.69 4.21 -2.62
CA PRO A 164 -2.46 4.03 -1.84
C PRO A 164 -2.51 4.68 -0.44
N PRO A 165 -1.76 4.10 0.54
CA PRO A 165 -0.91 2.91 0.45
C PRO A 165 -1.72 1.61 0.42
N SER A 166 -1.47 0.77 -0.57
CA SER A 166 -2.27 -0.42 -0.88
C SER A 166 -1.41 -1.68 -0.91
N VAL A 167 -1.80 -2.70 -0.15
CA VAL A 167 -1.12 -4.01 -0.15
C VAL A 167 -1.23 -4.68 -1.52
N MET A 168 -2.36 -4.54 -2.21
CA MET A 168 -2.57 -5.13 -3.54
C MET A 168 -1.57 -4.58 -4.57
N LEU A 169 -1.34 -3.27 -4.58
CA LEU A 169 -0.37 -2.65 -5.48
C LEU A 169 1.08 -3.05 -5.16
N ILE A 170 1.41 -3.30 -3.89
CA ILE A 170 2.71 -3.84 -3.49
C ILE A 170 2.90 -5.26 -4.02
N VAL A 171 1.89 -6.11 -3.84
CA VAL A 171 1.91 -7.48 -4.38
C VAL A 171 2.07 -7.45 -5.90
N TYR A 172 1.34 -6.58 -6.59
CA TYR A 172 1.49 -6.40 -8.03
C TYR A 172 2.90 -5.95 -8.41
N ALA A 173 3.44 -4.95 -7.70
CA ALA A 173 4.80 -4.44 -7.93
C ALA A 173 5.85 -5.54 -7.79
N ALA A 174 5.75 -6.35 -6.74
CA ALA A 174 6.67 -7.45 -6.46
C ALA A 174 6.60 -8.56 -7.53
N VAL A 175 5.39 -8.89 -8.03
CA VAL A 175 5.17 -9.90 -9.07
C VAL A 175 5.62 -9.39 -10.44
N ALA A 176 5.29 -8.14 -10.77
CA ALA A 176 5.52 -7.56 -12.09
C ALA A 176 6.90 -6.87 -12.22
N GLY A 177 7.70 -6.82 -11.16
CA GLY A 177 8.99 -6.11 -11.16
C GLY A 177 8.83 -4.60 -11.40
N GLN A 178 7.68 -4.01 -11.01
CA GLN A 178 7.39 -2.60 -11.21
C GLN A 178 7.68 -1.75 -9.96
N SER A 179 7.96 -0.47 -10.17
CA SER A 179 8.17 0.47 -9.07
C SER A 179 6.86 0.72 -8.30
N VAL A 180 6.88 0.47 -6.98
CA VAL A 180 5.76 0.77 -6.07
C VAL A 180 5.39 2.24 -6.13
N VAL A 181 6.38 3.14 -6.21
CA VAL A 181 6.19 4.60 -6.28
C VAL A 181 5.38 4.98 -7.52
N LYS A 182 5.76 4.45 -8.69
CA LYS A 182 5.05 4.71 -9.95
C LYS A 182 3.63 4.15 -9.93
N LEU A 183 3.44 2.95 -9.39
CA LEU A 183 2.11 2.34 -9.25
C LEU A 183 1.21 3.12 -8.30
N TYR A 184 1.75 3.58 -7.17
CA TYR A 184 1.02 4.41 -6.23
C TYR A 184 0.61 5.74 -6.86
N ALA A 185 1.55 6.43 -7.53
CA ALA A 185 1.25 7.68 -8.23
C ALA A 185 0.14 7.49 -9.29
N ALA A 186 0.20 6.40 -10.07
CA ALA A 186 -0.77 6.09 -11.10
C ALA A 186 -2.16 5.72 -10.54
N ALA A 187 -2.23 5.05 -9.38
CA ALA A 187 -3.48 4.56 -8.80
C ALA A 187 -4.27 5.61 -8.00
N ILE A 188 -3.63 6.71 -7.55
CA ILE A 188 -4.29 7.76 -6.77
C ILE A 188 -5.49 8.35 -7.52
N VAL A 189 -5.27 8.82 -8.75
CA VAL A 189 -6.31 9.49 -9.53
C VAL A 189 -7.47 8.55 -9.84
N PRO A 190 -7.27 7.35 -10.38
CA PRO A 190 -8.34 6.37 -10.59
C PRO A 190 -9.09 5.98 -9.31
N GLY A 191 -8.39 5.82 -8.20
CA GLY A 191 -8.99 5.45 -6.93
C GLY A 191 -9.95 6.52 -6.40
N PHE A 192 -9.52 7.78 -6.38
CA PHE A 192 -10.40 8.89 -5.99
C PHE A 192 -11.49 9.15 -7.02
N PHE A 193 -11.22 8.95 -8.30
CA PHE A 193 -12.23 9.08 -9.36
C PHE A 193 -13.32 8.01 -9.22
N LEU A 194 -12.97 6.77 -8.91
CA LEU A 194 -13.94 5.71 -8.62
C LEU A 194 -14.77 6.05 -7.38
N ALA A 195 -14.16 6.54 -6.31
CA ALA A 195 -14.86 7.02 -5.12
C ALA A 195 -15.85 8.15 -5.48
N PHE A 196 -15.43 9.10 -6.30
CA PHE A 196 -16.30 10.18 -6.79
C PHE A 196 -17.49 9.65 -7.61
N LEU A 197 -17.29 8.68 -8.49
CA LEU A 197 -18.38 8.04 -9.23
C LEU A 197 -19.39 7.35 -8.30
N TYR A 198 -18.91 6.70 -7.25
CA TYR A 198 -19.77 6.13 -6.20
C TYR A 198 -20.58 7.22 -5.48
N PHE A 199 -19.97 8.35 -5.17
CA PHE A 199 -20.69 9.51 -4.60
C PHE A 199 -21.78 10.02 -5.52
N VAL A 200 -21.47 10.20 -6.80
CA VAL A 200 -22.44 10.66 -7.80
C VAL A 200 -23.61 9.68 -7.89
N TYR A 201 -23.35 8.39 -7.86
CA TYR A 201 -24.39 7.37 -7.88
C TYR A 201 -25.28 7.41 -6.63
N VAL A 202 -24.67 7.44 -5.43
CA VAL A 202 -25.42 7.46 -4.15
C VAL A 202 -26.29 8.69 -4.02
N ILE A 203 -25.75 9.87 -4.32
CA ILE A 203 -26.49 11.13 -4.25
C ILE A 203 -27.54 11.19 -5.37
N GLY A 204 -27.17 10.80 -6.59
CA GLY A 204 -28.06 10.76 -7.74
C GLY A 204 -29.27 9.86 -7.50
N TRP A 205 -29.06 8.66 -6.98
CA TRP A 205 -30.16 7.74 -6.67
C TRP A 205 -31.08 8.30 -5.59
N ALA A 206 -30.52 8.90 -4.52
CA ALA A 206 -31.31 9.54 -3.47
C ALA A 206 -32.07 10.79 -3.93
N LEU A 207 -31.60 11.49 -4.96
CA LEU A 207 -32.32 12.62 -5.56
C LEU A 207 -33.45 12.17 -6.47
N ILE A 208 -33.27 11.07 -7.22
CA ILE A 208 -34.28 10.49 -8.12
C ILE A 208 -35.41 9.85 -7.32
N ASP A 209 -35.05 9.04 -6.30
CA ASP A 209 -36.01 8.39 -5.42
C ASP A 209 -35.68 8.65 -3.94
N PRO A 210 -36.25 9.68 -3.34
CA PRO A 210 -36.02 10.03 -1.94
C PRO A 210 -36.47 8.97 -0.93
N LYS A 211 -37.25 7.97 -1.35
CA LYS A 211 -37.69 6.87 -0.48
C LYS A 211 -36.56 5.89 -0.20
N VAL A 212 -35.57 5.81 -1.08
CA VAL A 212 -34.41 4.92 -0.94
C VAL A 212 -33.50 5.35 0.22
N ALA A 213 -33.42 6.65 0.49
CA ALA A 213 -32.60 7.23 1.55
C ALA A 213 -33.33 8.39 2.23
N PRO A 214 -34.27 8.13 3.14
CA PRO A 214 -35.03 9.14 3.85
C PRO A 214 -34.09 10.08 4.63
N LYS A 215 -34.53 11.33 4.82
CA LYS A 215 -33.81 12.28 5.65
C LYS A 215 -33.84 11.84 7.10
N LEU A 216 -32.70 11.99 7.77
CA LEU A 216 -32.60 11.71 9.21
C LEU A 216 -33.54 12.59 10.05
N PRO A 217 -34.09 12.06 11.14
CA PRO A 217 -34.86 12.88 12.11
C PRO A 217 -34.02 14.05 12.64
N GLU A 218 -34.66 15.18 12.91
CA GLU A 218 -33.96 16.37 13.42
C GLU A 218 -33.20 16.12 14.73
N SER A 219 -33.65 15.18 15.55
CA SER A 219 -32.98 14.77 16.78
C SER A 219 -31.59 14.18 16.55
N GLU A 220 -31.42 13.45 15.45
CA GLU A 220 -30.12 12.85 15.09
C GLU A 220 -29.21 13.78 14.26
N GLN A 221 -29.78 14.90 13.77
CA GLN A 221 -29.03 15.91 13.04
C GLN A 221 -28.43 16.98 13.94
N ARG A 222 -28.88 17.11 15.21
CA ARG A 222 -28.40 18.13 16.14
C ARG A 222 -27.19 17.60 16.91
N MET A 223 -26.25 18.51 17.15
CA MET A 223 -25.13 18.26 18.03
C MET A 223 -25.30 19.10 19.32
N ASP A 224 -25.05 18.50 20.46
CA ASP A 224 -25.04 19.21 21.73
C ASP A 224 -23.92 20.24 21.71
N VAL A 225 -24.30 21.51 21.81
CA VAL A 225 -23.37 22.64 21.89
C VAL A 225 -23.02 22.87 23.35
N PRO A 226 -21.74 22.95 23.73
CA PRO A 226 -21.36 23.30 25.10
C PRO A 226 -21.89 24.66 25.49
N GLU A 227 -22.45 24.81 26.72
CA GLU A 227 -23.06 26.03 27.21
C GLU A 227 -22.14 27.26 27.07
N TRP A 228 -20.84 27.09 27.26
CA TRP A 228 -19.89 28.21 27.13
C TRP A 228 -19.86 28.76 25.69
N LEU A 229 -20.00 27.91 24.69
CA LEU A 229 -19.97 28.31 23.29
C LEU A 229 -21.30 28.95 22.85
N ASP A 230 -22.41 28.41 23.34
CA ASP A 230 -23.74 28.97 23.10
C ASP A 230 -23.86 30.38 23.70
N ARG A 231 -23.41 30.57 24.94
CA ARG A 231 -23.32 31.89 25.58
C ARG A 231 -22.40 32.85 24.82
N LEU A 232 -21.25 32.36 24.32
CA LEU A 232 -20.30 33.16 23.54
C LEU A 232 -20.96 33.72 22.29
N THR A 233 -21.63 32.86 21.52
CA THR A 233 -22.31 33.26 20.28
C THR A 233 -23.52 34.15 20.55
N GLY A 234 -24.22 34.00 21.67
CA GLY A 234 -25.29 34.87 22.10
C GLY A 234 -24.82 36.31 22.40
N VAL A 235 -23.63 36.45 23.01
CA VAL A 235 -23.10 37.78 23.44
C VAL A 235 -22.36 38.50 22.29
N PHE A 236 -21.58 37.80 21.49
CA PHE A 236 -20.70 38.40 20.46
C PHE A 236 -21.27 38.33 19.03
N GLY A 237 -22.41 37.70 18.84
CA GLY A 237 -23.08 37.54 17.55
C GLY A 237 -23.20 36.08 17.13
N GLY A 238 -24.28 35.75 16.35
CA GLY A 238 -24.66 34.37 15.99
C GLY A 238 -23.66 33.58 15.12
N ASN A 239 -22.63 34.23 14.58
CA ASN A 239 -21.58 33.56 13.82
C ASN A 239 -20.41 33.18 14.74
N ALA A 240 -20.13 31.89 14.90
CA ALA A 240 -19.14 31.38 15.82
C ALA A 240 -17.71 31.87 15.53
N LEU A 241 -17.31 32.01 14.27
CA LEU A 241 -15.98 32.52 13.91
C LEU A 241 -15.81 33.96 14.36
N SER A 242 -16.79 34.84 14.04
CA SER A 242 -16.75 36.26 14.44
C SER A 242 -16.83 36.43 15.96
N ALA A 243 -17.61 35.57 16.65
CA ALA A 243 -17.71 35.58 18.12
C ALA A 243 -16.37 35.19 18.77
N LEU A 244 -15.68 34.16 18.27
CA LEU A 244 -14.35 33.77 18.74
C LEU A 244 -13.31 34.87 18.52
N ILE A 245 -13.25 35.46 17.34
CA ILE A 245 -12.32 36.58 17.05
C ILE A 245 -12.59 37.76 18.00
N ARG A 246 -13.84 38.22 18.08
CA ARG A 246 -14.21 39.35 18.93
C ARG A 246 -13.96 39.09 20.42
N SER A 247 -14.16 37.86 20.89
CA SER A 247 -13.91 37.48 22.27
C SER A 247 -12.44 37.54 22.65
N ILE A 248 -11.53 37.17 21.74
CA ILE A 248 -10.08 37.26 21.96
C ILE A 248 -9.62 38.69 22.07
N PHE A 249 -10.18 39.61 21.25
CA PHE A 249 -9.83 41.04 21.26
C PHE A 249 -10.59 41.86 22.29
N SER A 250 -11.59 41.28 22.97
CA SER A 250 -12.41 41.99 23.98
C SER A 250 -12.52 41.19 25.29
N PRO A 251 -11.41 40.95 26.03
CA PRO A 251 -11.41 40.14 27.25
C PRO A 251 -12.28 40.71 28.39
N GLY A 252 -12.48 42.02 28.43
CA GLY A 252 -13.36 42.67 29.43
C GLY A 252 -14.83 42.28 29.22
N ARG A 253 -15.33 42.31 27.98
CA ARG A 253 -16.69 41.86 27.65
C ARG A 253 -16.86 40.35 27.85
N LEU A 254 -15.81 39.57 27.58
CA LEU A 254 -15.81 38.14 27.80
C LEU A 254 -16.01 37.83 29.31
N LYS A 255 -15.23 38.48 30.20
CA LYS A 255 -15.37 38.28 31.65
C LYS A 255 -16.73 38.74 32.20
N ALA A 256 -17.32 39.78 31.63
CA ALA A 256 -18.64 40.28 32.03
C ALA A 256 -19.80 39.35 31.60
N ALA A 257 -19.59 38.54 30.55
CA ALA A 257 -20.60 37.62 30.00
C ALA A 257 -20.72 36.29 30.78
N TYR A 258 -19.77 35.99 31.65
CA TYR A 258 -19.73 34.73 32.40
C TYR A 258 -19.66 34.99 33.92
N ALA A 259 -20.17 34.04 34.70
CA ALA A 259 -19.99 34.07 36.14
C ALA A 259 -18.48 34.00 36.51
N PRO A 260 -18.08 34.56 37.64
CA PRO A 260 -16.69 34.56 38.10
C PRO A 260 -16.10 33.14 38.07
N GLY A 261 -15.01 32.94 37.31
CA GLY A 261 -14.34 31.63 37.15
C GLY A 261 -14.88 30.73 36.06
N GLN A 262 -16.00 31.06 35.38
CA GLN A 262 -16.59 30.23 34.30
C GLN A 262 -16.21 30.70 32.89
N ALA A 263 -15.52 31.81 32.73
CA ALA A 263 -15.09 32.31 31.44
C ALA A 263 -14.08 31.35 30.79
N PRO A 264 -14.22 31.04 29.50
CA PRO A 264 -13.28 30.19 28.80
C PRO A 264 -11.87 30.80 28.81
N GLY A 265 -10.87 30.03 29.18
CA GLY A 265 -9.47 30.47 29.18
C GLY A 265 -9.00 30.83 27.75
N PHE A 266 -7.99 31.71 27.67
CA PHE A 266 -7.41 32.17 26.39
C PHE A 266 -6.97 31.03 25.50
N MET A 267 -6.30 29.99 26.04
CA MET A 267 -5.87 28.81 25.29
C MET A 267 -7.05 28.02 24.69
N LYS A 268 -8.18 27.92 25.40
CA LYS A 268 -9.38 27.27 24.90
C LYS A 268 -10.00 28.05 23.74
N LEU A 269 -10.01 29.37 23.81
CA LEU A 269 -10.48 30.23 22.71
C LEU A 269 -9.56 30.14 21.49
N LEU A 270 -8.24 30.20 21.73
CA LEU A 270 -7.25 30.10 20.66
C LEU A 270 -7.31 28.71 19.95
N GLY A 271 -7.42 27.64 20.73
CA GLY A 271 -7.61 26.29 20.18
C GLY A 271 -8.91 26.15 19.39
N SER A 272 -10.02 26.75 19.87
CA SER A 272 -11.29 26.76 19.14
C SER A 272 -11.23 27.61 17.87
N LEU A 273 -10.47 28.73 17.88
CA LEU A 273 -10.22 29.52 16.67
C LEU A 273 -9.36 28.77 15.66
N ALA A 274 -8.32 28.07 16.11
CA ALA A 274 -7.48 27.24 15.23
C ALA A 274 -8.33 26.14 14.56
N VAL A 275 -9.20 25.47 15.31
CA VAL A 275 -10.16 24.52 14.77
C VAL A 275 -11.10 25.19 13.76
N ALA A 276 -11.68 26.35 14.10
CA ALA A 276 -12.59 27.08 13.20
C ALA A 276 -11.91 27.47 11.88
N LEU A 277 -10.63 27.85 11.91
CA LEU A 277 -9.84 28.19 10.73
C LEU A 277 -9.28 26.95 9.99
N GLY A 278 -9.47 25.76 10.54
CA GLY A 278 -8.90 24.51 10.00
C GLY A 278 -9.14 24.29 8.51
N PRO A 279 -10.37 24.42 7.96
CA PRO A 279 -10.62 24.27 6.53
C PRO A 279 -9.83 25.27 5.67
N LEU A 280 -9.70 26.50 6.14
CA LEU A 280 -8.92 27.53 5.47
C LEU A 280 -7.43 27.19 5.46
N ILE A 281 -6.89 26.79 6.62
CA ILE A 281 -5.49 26.40 6.78
C ILE A 281 -5.19 25.17 5.93
N LEU A 282 -6.06 24.16 5.96
CA LEU A 282 -5.88 22.94 5.18
C LEU A 282 -5.89 23.24 3.67
N SER A 283 -6.84 24.05 3.22
CA SER A 283 -6.90 24.48 1.80
C SER A 283 -5.63 25.21 1.39
N ALA A 284 -5.16 26.15 2.23
CA ALA A 284 -3.93 26.88 1.98
C ALA A 284 -2.70 25.95 1.89
N ILE A 285 -2.61 24.94 2.77
CA ILE A 285 -1.53 23.93 2.74
C ILE A 285 -1.60 23.12 1.44
N VAL A 286 -2.78 22.66 1.02
CA VAL A 286 -2.96 21.87 -0.21
C VAL A 286 -2.57 22.69 -1.45
N PHE A 287 -3.02 23.95 -1.55
CA PHE A 287 -2.63 24.80 -2.66
C PHE A 287 -1.14 25.15 -2.63
N ALA A 288 -0.58 25.43 -1.48
CA ALA A 288 0.86 25.69 -1.33
C ALA A 288 1.70 24.44 -1.73
N ALA A 289 1.28 23.26 -1.31
CA ALA A 289 1.93 22.00 -1.67
C ALA A 289 1.82 21.72 -3.18
N ALA A 290 0.66 21.91 -3.79
CA ALA A 290 0.46 21.76 -5.23
C ALA A 290 1.31 22.76 -6.04
N TRP A 291 1.37 24.00 -5.59
CA TRP A 291 2.21 25.02 -6.22
C TRP A 291 3.70 24.67 -6.09
N TRP A 292 4.14 24.29 -4.89
CA TRP A 292 5.53 23.89 -4.63
C TRP A 292 5.92 22.69 -5.50
N TYR A 293 5.07 21.68 -5.58
CA TYR A 293 5.35 20.49 -6.36
C TYR A 293 5.50 20.79 -7.85
N VAL A 294 4.54 21.55 -8.45
CA VAL A 294 4.56 21.82 -9.90
C VAL A 294 5.59 22.88 -10.29
N VAL A 295 5.80 23.90 -9.46
CA VAL A 295 6.63 25.05 -9.84
C VAL A 295 8.07 24.89 -9.38
N ILE A 296 8.31 24.25 -8.22
CA ILE A 296 9.66 24.14 -7.63
C ILE A 296 10.21 22.73 -7.80
N HIS A 297 9.49 21.71 -7.34
CA HIS A 297 10.01 20.34 -7.32
C HIS A 297 10.14 19.74 -8.73
N SER A 298 9.20 20.03 -9.63
CA SER A 298 9.24 19.54 -11.02
C SER A 298 10.14 20.38 -11.93
N ALA A 299 10.81 21.42 -11.41
CA ALA A 299 11.77 22.17 -12.19
C ALA A 299 12.94 21.25 -12.60
N PRO A 300 13.29 21.19 -13.90
CA PRO A 300 14.47 20.44 -14.32
C PRO A 300 15.68 21.01 -13.58
N GLU A 301 16.48 20.12 -12.98
CA GLU A 301 17.77 20.52 -12.42
C GLU A 301 18.53 21.27 -13.54
N ALA A 302 18.95 22.50 -13.25
CA ALA A 302 19.79 23.25 -14.19
C ALA A 302 20.96 22.32 -14.53
N PRO A 303 21.29 22.12 -15.83
CA PRO A 303 22.44 21.33 -16.18
C PRO A 303 23.59 21.94 -15.40
N ILE A 304 24.17 21.14 -14.50
CA ILE A 304 25.41 21.51 -13.84
C ILE A 304 26.37 21.72 -15.02
N THR A 305 26.53 22.97 -15.43
CA THR A 305 27.65 23.36 -16.30
C THR A 305 28.82 22.89 -15.50
N ALA A 306 29.36 21.73 -15.89
CA ALA A 306 30.63 21.27 -15.40
C ALA A 306 31.59 22.42 -15.70
N ALA A 307 31.78 23.27 -14.70
CA ALA A 307 32.94 24.11 -14.64
C ALA A 307 34.10 23.13 -14.79
N ALA A 308 34.68 23.16 -15.98
CA ALA A 308 35.78 22.31 -16.35
C ALA A 308 36.89 22.48 -15.30
N SER A 309 36.84 21.65 -14.29
CA SER A 309 37.97 21.33 -13.45
C SER A 309 38.88 20.46 -14.32
N THR A 310 39.64 21.09 -15.17
CA THR A 310 40.85 20.52 -15.76
C THR A 310 41.83 20.27 -14.62
N SER A 311 41.57 19.28 -13.81
CA SER A 311 42.60 18.59 -13.08
C SER A 311 43.17 17.54 -14.03
N ALA A 312 44.16 17.96 -14.79
CA ALA A 312 45.04 17.04 -15.50
C ALA A 312 45.67 16.11 -14.46
N LEU A 313 45.12 14.92 -14.31
CA LEU A 313 45.82 13.83 -13.68
C LEU A 313 46.93 13.39 -14.63
N ILE A 314 48.13 13.70 -14.26
CA ILE A 314 49.37 13.20 -14.87
C ILE A 314 49.35 11.68 -14.65
N GLU A 315 49.16 10.95 -15.73
CA GLU A 315 49.32 9.50 -15.79
C GLU A 315 50.82 9.17 -15.75
N PRO A 316 51.28 8.24 -14.93
CA PRO A 316 52.69 7.80 -14.99
C PRO A 316 52.92 6.91 -16.21
N PRO A 317 54.12 6.93 -16.82
CA PRO A 317 54.37 6.25 -18.09
C PRO A 317 54.46 4.73 -17.96
N GLY A 318 53.73 4.09 -18.79
CA GLY A 318 53.72 2.85 -19.43
C GLY A 318 54.36 1.58 -18.88
N VAL A 319 53.53 0.55 -18.80
CA VAL A 319 53.91 -0.82 -19.18
C VAL A 319 52.79 -1.39 -20.02
N GLY A 320 53.12 -1.80 -21.22
CA GLY A 320 52.18 -2.33 -22.18
C GLY A 320 51.50 -3.62 -21.71
N ALA A 321 50.20 -3.69 -21.91
CA ALA A 321 49.44 -4.93 -21.85
C ALA A 321 48.46 -4.95 -23.02
N SER A 322 48.53 -6.03 -23.71
CA SER A 322 47.81 -6.41 -24.89
C SER A 322 46.29 -6.40 -24.73
N SER A 323 45.65 -5.85 -25.74
CA SER A 323 44.20 -5.93 -25.96
C SER A 323 43.73 -7.39 -26.09
N THR A 324 42.81 -7.81 -25.23
CA THR A 324 41.95 -8.93 -25.53
C THR A 324 40.49 -8.44 -25.66
N GLY A 325 40.07 -8.26 -26.88
CA GLY A 325 38.70 -8.01 -27.26
C GLY A 325 37.83 -9.23 -26.96
N LEU A 326 36.73 -8.99 -26.31
CA LEU A 326 35.64 -9.94 -26.25
C LEU A 326 34.86 -9.85 -27.56
N ALA A 327 34.98 -10.90 -28.37
CA ALA A 327 34.20 -11.07 -29.59
C ALA A 327 32.86 -11.71 -29.30
N GLU A 328 31.82 -11.15 -29.87
CA GLU A 328 30.47 -11.72 -30.01
C GLU A 328 30.51 -13.04 -30.81
N PRO A 329 29.66 -14.03 -30.50
CA PRO A 329 29.63 -15.27 -31.25
C PRO A 329 28.94 -15.08 -32.62
N PRO A 330 29.50 -15.61 -33.70
CA PRO A 330 28.89 -15.52 -35.01
C PRO A 330 27.82 -16.61 -35.23
N SER A 331 26.78 -16.23 -35.95
CA SER A 331 25.72 -17.07 -36.50
C SER A 331 26.22 -18.11 -37.48
N GLU A 332 25.69 -19.34 -37.33
CA GLU A 332 25.98 -20.48 -38.22
C GLU A 332 25.42 -20.33 -39.64
N SER A 333 26.25 -20.65 -40.61
CA SER A 333 25.79 -21.31 -41.85
C SER A 333 26.95 -22.03 -42.55
N GLY A 334 26.81 -23.34 -42.74
CA GLY A 334 27.25 -24.02 -43.99
C GLY A 334 28.52 -24.84 -43.98
N ALA A 335 28.36 -26.15 -43.87
CA ALA A 335 28.93 -27.22 -44.70
C ALA A 335 30.42 -27.59 -44.71
N ALA A 336 30.65 -28.82 -44.30
CA ALA A 336 31.41 -29.92 -44.96
C ALA A 336 32.93 -30.06 -44.77
N SER A 337 33.26 -31.22 -44.26
CA SER A 337 34.27 -32.23 -44.65
C SER A 337 35.68 -32.19 -44.03
N SER A 338 35.95 -33.29 -43.39
CA SER A 338 37.09 -34.23 -43.49
C SER A 338 38.35 -34.05 -42.62
N SER A 339 38.59 -35.18 -41.96
CA SER A 339 39.84 -35.90 -41.69
C SER A 339 40.76 -35.51 -40.54
N ALA A 340 40.76 -36.44 -39.61
CA ALA A 340 41.88 -37.19 -39.01
C ALA A 340 43.18 -36.46 -38.54
N ALA A 341 43.47 -36.59 -37.26
CA ALA A 341 44.62 -37.36 -36.75
C ALA A 341 44.90 -37.08 -35.27
N THR A 342 44.89 -38.11 -34.49
CA THR A 342 45.71 -38.50 -33.32
C THR A 342 46.77 -37.51 -32.80
N ALA A 343 46.75 -37.27 -31.51
CA ALA A 343 47.87 -37.54 -30.61
C ALA A 343 47.53 -37.23 -29.14
N SER A 344 47.84 -38.23 -28.32
CA SER A 344 47.90 -38.28 -26.89
C SER A 344 48.97 -37.35 -26.30
N THR A 345 48.72 -36.84 -25.09
CA THR A 345 49.62 -36.76 -23.94
C THR A 345 48.88 -36.02 -22.84
N GLY A 346 48.65 -36.57 -21.85
CA GLY A 346 48.96 -36.83 -20.49
C GLY A 346 49.62 -35.68 -19.76
N LEU A 347 48.95 -35.12 -18.71
CA LEU A 347 49.61 -34.36 -17.69
C LEU A 347 48.87 -34.50 -16.35
N ALA A 348 49.68 -34.86 -15.43
CA ALA A 348 49.65 -35.20 -14.06
C ALA A 348 48.91 -34.22 -13.12
N GLU A 349 48.30 -34.85 -12.09
CA GLU A 349 47.88 -34.30 -10.83
C GLU A 349 49.04 -33.72 -10.02
N PRO A 350 48.90 -32.63 -9.29
CA PRO A 350 49.79 -32.26 -8.21
C PRO A 350 49.24 -32.68 -6.83
N PRO A 351 50.13 -32.96 -5.87
CA PRO A 351 49.86 -33.78 -4.69
C PRO A 351 49.26 -33.02 -3.50
N ALA A 352 48.64 -33.85 -2.66
CA ALA A 352 48.13 -33.47 -1.36
C ALA A 352 49.26 -33.23 -0.34
N SER A 353 49.05 -32.25 0.53
CA SER A 353 49.67 -32.14 1.86
C SER A 353 48.74 -31.31 2.73
N GLY A 354 48.36 -31.63 3.90
CA GLY A 354 48.81 -32.46 4.98
C GLY A 354 48.06 -31.96 6.22
N ALA A 355 47.58 -32.85 6.98
CA ALA A 355 46.89 -32.90 8.24
C ALA A 355 47.02 -31.70 9.22
N SER A 356 45.91 -31.39 9.92
CA SER A 356 45.92 -31.39 11.39
C SER A 356 44.49 -31.49 11.94
N SER A 357 44.33 -32.51 12.75
CA SER A 357 43.21 -32.92 13.57
C SER A 357 42.92 -31.97 14.72
N THR A 358 41.67 -31.63 14.97
CA THR A 358 41.16 -31.50 16.33
C THR A 358 39.72 -31.99 16.37
N GLY A 359 39.55 -33.06 17.12
CA GLY A 359 38.29 -33.73 17.34
C GLY A 359 37.35 -32.93 18.23
N LEU A 360 36.08 -33.07 17.94
CA LEU A 360 35.00 -32.82 18.88
C LEU A 360 34.12 -34.07 18.91
N ALA A 361 33.98 -34.59 20.10
CA ALA A 361 33.31 -35.84 20.42
C ALA A 361 31.79 -35.76 20.20
N GLU A 362 31.26 -36.84 19.67
CA GLU A 362 29.85 -37.22 19.61
C GLU A 362 29.32 -37.57 21.02
N PRO A 363 28.13 -37.15 21.43
CA PRO A 363 27.49 -37.71 22.62
C PRO A 363 26.66 -38.96 22.28
N PRO A 364 26.55 -39.90 23.19
CA PRO A 364 26.07 -41.25 22.91
C PRO A 364 24.54 -41.37 22.80
N ALA A 365 24.12 -42.35 22.04
CA ALA A 365 22.74 -42.79 21.86
C ALA A 365 22.17 -43.39 23.16
N ALA A 366 20.98 -42.98 23.55
CA ALA A 366 20.17 -43.69 24.53
C ALA A 366 18.88 -44.19 23.86
N ALA A 367 18.76 -45.50 23.85
CA ALA A 367 17.56 -46.24 23.49
C ALA A 367 16.56 -46.22 24.64
N SER A 368 15.26 -46.08 24.33
CA SER A 368 14.15 -46.84 24.93
C SER A 368 12.80 -46.41 24.37
N SER A 369 12.22 -47.26 23.60
CA SER A 369 10.83 -47.74 23.60
C SER A 369 9.83 -47.05 24.52
N THR A 370 8.72 -46.61 23.94
CA THR A 370 7.38 -46.99 24.41
C THR A 370 6.31 -46.50 23.41
N GLY A 371 5.39 -47.40 23.15
CA GLY A 371 4.33 -47.41 22.20
C GLY A 371 3.36 -46.21 22.22
N LEU A 372 2.97 -45.84 21.04
CA LEU A 372 1.80 -45.04 20.78
C LEU A 372 0.64 -45.95 20.42
N ALA A 373 -0.37 -45.95 21.26
CA ALA A 373 -1.64 -46.59 21.02
C ALA A 373 -2.44 -45.79 19.98
N GLU A 374 -2.97 -46.52 19.01
CA GLU A 374 -3.94 -46.07 18.01
C GLU A 374 -5.27 -45.68 18.69
N PRO A 375 -5.92 -44.57 18.30
CA PRO A 375 -7.30 -44.35 18.72
C PRO A 375 -8.28 -45.06 17.78
N PRO A 376 -9.39 -45.60 18.32
CA PRO A 376 -10.33 -46.39 17.53
C PRO A 376 -11.20 -45.57 16.62
N ALA A 377 -11.52 -46.15 15.46
CA ALA A 377 -12.51 -45.67 14.51
C ALA A 377 -13.90 -45.59 15.12
N ALA A 378 -14.59 -44.47 15.01
CA ALA A 378 -16.00 -44.37 15.30
C ALA A 378 -16.74 -43.87 14.05
N GLY A 379 -17.73 -44.63 13.70
CA GLY A 379 -18.64 -44.45 12.57
C GLY A 379 -19.56 -43.25 12.70
N GLY A 380 -20.21 -42.95 11.58
CA GLY A 380 -20.99 -41.76 11.33
C GLY A 380 -22.23 -41.58 12.18
N ALA A 381 -22.67 -40.35 12.25
CA ALA A 381 -24.11 -39.97 12.20
C ALA A 381 -24.20 -38.44 12.01
N THR A 382 -25.01 -38.08 11.06
CA THR A 382 -25.57 -36.77 10.77
C THR A 382 -26.29 -36.16 11.96
N GLY A 383 -26.08 -34.89 12.25
CA GLY A 383 -26.87 -34.15 13.20
C GLY A 383 -26.40 -32.71 13.38
N LEU A 384 -27.01 -31.80 12.65
CA LEU A 384 -26.98 -30.37 12.91
C LEU A 384 -27.67 -30.10 14.26
N ALA A 385 -26.95 -29.52 15.20
CA ALA A 385 -27.52 -28.96 16.42
C ALA A 385 -27.18 -27.47 16.50
N GLU A 386 -28.22 -26.66 16.59
CA GLU A 386 -28.21 -25.21 16.89
C GLU A 386 -27.56 -24.92 18.25
N PRO A 387 -26.90 -23.78 18.41
CA PRO A 387 -26.46 -23.33 19.72
C PRO A 387 -27.62 -22.72 20.52
N PRO A 388 -27.71 -22.98 21.82
CA PRO A 388 -28.77 -22.41 22.65
C PRO A 388 -28.51 -20.97 23.05
N ALA A 389 -29.62 -20.25 23.23
CA ALA A 389 -29.75 -18.87 23.59
C ALA A 389 -29.18 -18.54 25.00
N ALA A 390 -28.74 -17.27 25.12
CA ALA A 390 -28.30 -16.64 26.33
C ALA A 390 -29.39 -16.57 27.40
N GLY A 391 -29.05 -16.92 28.63
CA GLY A 391 -29.78 -16.63 29.85
C GLY A 391 -28.80 -16.27 30.95
N GLY A 392 -29.06 -15.12 31.58
CA GLY A 392 -28.15 -14.37 32.41
C GLY A 392 -27.92 -14.89 33.84
N ALA A 393 -27.17 -14.06 34.52
CA ALA A 393 -27.05 -13.82 35.95
C ALA A 393 -25.80 -14.31 36.68
N THR A 394 -24.98 -13.34 37.04
CA THR A 394 -24.34 -13.10 38.34
C THR A 394 -23.72 -14.23 39.13
N GLY A 395 -22.44 -14.05 39.45
CA GLY A 395 -21.80 -14.81 40.52
C GLY A 395 -20.28 -14.68 40.49
N LEU A 396 -19.77 -13.67 41.19
CA LEU A 396 -18.37 -13.54 41.57
C LEU A 396 -17.99 -14.70 42.50
N ALA A 397 -16.88 -15.39 42.20
CA ALA A 397 -16.16 -16.18 43.21
C ALA A 397 -14.65 -15.99 42.97
N GLU A 398 -13.99 -15.40 43.95
CA GLU A 398 -12.53 -15.30 44.10
C GLU A 398 -11.89 -16.70 44.23
N PRO A 399 -10.69 -16.88 43.72
CA PRO A 399 -9.88 -18.06 44.08
C PRO A 399 -9.04 -17.79 45.34
N PRO A 400 -8.80 -18.81 46.17
CA PRO A 400 -8.12 -18.65 47.48
C PRO A 400 -6.60 -18.51 47.36
N ALA A 401 -6.09 -17.77 48.31
CA ALA A 401 -4.67 -17.49 48.53
C ALA A 401 -3.87 -18.68 49.03
N SER A 402 -2.63 -18.68 48.68
CA SER A 402 -1.35 -19.24 49.13
C SER A 402 -1.28 -20.17 50.38
N PRO A 403 -0.15 -20.90 50.57
CA PRO A 403 0.91 -20.33 51.40
C PRO A 403 2.34 -20.58 50.90
N GLY A 404 3.20 -19.71 51.41
CA GLY A 404 4.56 -19.50 51.04
C GLY A 404 5.58 -20.56 51.53
N SER A 405 6.78 -20.39 51.02
CA SER A 405 8.03 -20.77 51.73
C SER A 405 9.26 -20.13 51.11
N ALA A 406 9.92 -19.33 51.90
CA ALA A 406 11.36 -19.25 52.21
C ALA A 406 12.40 -19.02 51.08
N ALA A 407 13.04 -17.92 51.30
CA ALA A 407 14.38 -17.43 50.99
C ALA A 407 15.49 -18.42 50.59
N ALA A 408 16.23 -18.04 49.56
CA ALA A 408 17.69 -18.22 49.51
C ALA A 408 18.31 -17.10 48.64
N SER A 409 19.10 -16.29 49.31
CA SER A 409 20.00 -15.28 48.78
C SER A 409 21.21 -15.94 48.13
N THR A 410 21.53 -15.60 46.88
CA THR A 410 22.91 -15.64 46.40
C THR A 410 23.17 -14.42 45.54
N GLY A 411 24.10 -13.61 46.03
CA GLY A 411 24.59 -12.44 45.37
C GLY A 411 25.33 -12.72 44.07
N LEU A 412 25.16 -11.83 43.14
CA LEU A 412 26.05 -11.69 42.02
C LEU A 412 26.51 -10.23 41.95
N THR A 413 27.79 -10.09 42.12
CA THR A 413 28.60 -8.89 42.02
C THR A 413 28.54 -8.26 40.63
N GLU A 414 28.37 -6.95 40.61
CA GLU A 414 28.59 -6.09 39.45
C GLU A 414 30.06 -6.14 39.02
N PRO A 415 30.38 -6.12 37.74
CA PRO A 415 31.70 -5.76 37.27
C PRO A 415 31.71 -4.29 36.81
N GLY A 416 32.73 -3.62 37.26
CA GLY A 416 33.03 -2.23 37.25
C GLY A 416 33.06 -1.52 35.88
N ALA A 417 32.99 -0.23 36.02
CA ALA A 417 33.11 0.83 35.03
C ALA A 417 34.37 0.74 34.16
N ALA A 418 34.21 0.90 32.88
CA ALA A 418 35.30 1.13 31.93
C ALA A 418 35.65 2.66 31.87
N PRO A 419 36.93 2.99 31.66
CA PRO A 419 37.39 4.36 31.72
C PRO A 419 37.23 5.10 30.38
N THR A 420 36.86 6.34 30.48
CA THR A 420 36.88 7.39 29.45
C THR A 420 38.28 7.58 28.84
N PRO A 421 38.42 7.75 27.53
CA PRO A 421 39.65 8.24 26.93
C PRO A 421 39.69 9.76 26.89
N ALA A 422 40.81 10.26 27.29
CA ALA A 422 41.19 11.65 27.39
C ALA A 422 41.28 12.37 26.04
N THR A 423 40.86 13.63 26.09
CA THR A 423 41.09 14.69 25.13
C THR A 423 42.59 14.91 24.90
N VAL A 424 43.05 14.84 23.66
CA VAL A 424 44.35 15.38 23.23
C VAL A 424 44.11 16.55 22.30
N THR A 425 44.33 17.72 22.86
CA THR A 425 44.57 18.97 22.16
C THR A 425 45.99 18.99 21.59
N ALA A 426 46.13 19.18 20.31
CA ALA A 426 47.39 19.62 19.72
C ALA A 426 47.15 20.78 18.74
N SER A 427 47.51 21.93 19.18
CA SER A 427 47.71 23.16 18.44
C SER A 427 49.08 23.14 17.76
N THR A 428 49.16 23.51 16.50
CA THR A 428 50.29 24.15 15.81
C THR A 428 49.79 24.44 14.41
N GLY A 429 49.69 25.65 13.94
CA GLY A 429 50.74 26.66 13.82
C GLY A 429 50.77 26.99 12.34
N LEU A 430 50.19 28.13 12.00
CA LEU A 430 50.22 28.78 10.69
C LEU A 430 51.64 29.17 10.32
N GLN A 431 51.97 29.05 9.03
CA GLN A 431 52.90 29.99 8.40
C GLN A 431 52.70 30.03 6.88
N GLU A 432 52.28 31.22 6.38
CA GLU A 432 52.45 31.66 5.02
C GLU A 432 53.95 31.93 4.74
N PRO A 433 54.38 31.82 3.50
CA PRO A 433 55.06 32.94 2.88
C PRO A 433 54.67 33.15 1.40
N GLY A 434 54.27 34.34 0.99
CA GLY A 434 55.11 35.36 0.39
C GLY A 434 55.40 35.14 -1.09
N ALA A 435 54.78 35.96 -1.96
CA ALA A 435 55.15 36.16 -3.35
C ALA A 435 56.56 36.83 -3.46
N PRO A 436 57.31 36.65 -4.56
CA PRO A 436 57.38 37.77 -5.49
C PRO A 436 57.51 37.46 -7.00
N ALA A 437 57.01 38.36 -7.71
CA ALA A 437 57.28 39.05 -8.98
C ALA A 437 58.28 38.54 -9.99
N SER A 438 57.80 38.62 -11.27
CA SER A 438 58.49 39.19 -12.48
C SER A 438 59.60 38.42 -13.16
N ALA A 439 59.48 38.12 -14.42
CA ALA A 439 60.05 38.79 -15.57
C ALA A 439 60.01 37.90 -16.83
N ALA A 440 59.51 38.48 -17.87
CA ALA A 440 59.82 38.52 -19.29
C ALA A 440 60.84 37.54 -19.89
N ALA A 441 60.55 36.91 -21.01
CA ALA A 441 61.02 37.20 -22.35
C ALA A 441 60.71 36.08 -23.36
N SER A 442 60.03 36.46 -24.38
CA SER A 442 60.20 36.22 -25.81
C SER A 442 60.90 34.95 -26.32
N SER A 443 60.26 34.20 -27.20
CA SER A 443 60.61 34.16 -28.62
C SER A 443 59.66 33.24 -29.42
N ALA A 444 59.39 33.73 -30.60
CA ALA A 444 58.51 33.27 -31.64
C ALA A 444 58.94 31.95 -32.27
N THR A 445 57.96 31.15 -32.67
CA THR A 445 57.92 30.53 -34.02
C THR A 445 56.51 30.17 -34.36
N GLY A 446 56.05 30.61 -35.52
CA GLY A 446 54.75 30.54 -36.04
C GLY A 446 54.31 29.14 -36.48
N LEU A 447 53.06 28.94 -36.40
CA LEU A 447 52.27 28.03 -37.25
C LEU A 447 50.85 28.58 -37.42
N SER A 448 50.47 28.60 -38.66
CA SER A 448 49.30 29.19 -39.31
C SER A 448 47.97 28.95 -38.58
N GLU A 449 47.18 30.00 -38.44
CA GLU A 449 45.74 30.00 -38.19
C GLU A 449 44.98 29.37 -39.35
N PRO A 450 43.94 28.59 -39.07
CA PRO A 450 42.79 28.52 -39.97
C PRO A 450 41.76 29.54 -39.53
N SER A 451 41.50 30.48 -40.39
CA SER A 451 40.40 31.43 -40.30
C SER A 451 39.06 30.69 -40.16
N GLY A 452 38.46 30.82 -39.04
CA GLY A 452 37.07 30.47 -38.78
C GLY A 452 36.48 31.51 -37.86
N ALA A 453 35.87 32.51 -38.45
CA ALA A 453 35.09 33.52 -37.73
C ALA A 453 33.97 32.85 -36.94
N ASN A 454 34.14 32.70 -35.64
CA ASN A 454 33.01 32.53 -34.72
C ASN A 454 32.81 33.87 -34.01
N SER A 455 31.87 34.64 -34.53
CA SER A 455 31.15 35.67 -33.77
C SER A 455 30.67 35.07 -32.47
N PRO A 456 30.78 35.79 -31.33
CA PRO A 456 30.14 35.32 -30.10
C PRO A 456 28.66 35.21 -30.38
N ALA A 457 28.13 33.97 -30.35
CA ALA A 457 26.72 33.74 -30.38
C ALA A 457 26.11 34.56 -29.24
N ALA A 458 25.25 35.49 -29.59
CA ALA A 458 24.44 36.23 -28.65
C ALA A 458 23.85 35.21 -27.68
N ALA A 459 24.09 35.40 -26.39
CA ALA A 459 23.44 34.65 -25.34
C ALA A 459 21.94 34.72 -25.64
N GLY A 460 21.38 33.60 -26.06
CA GLY A 460 19.93 33.48 -26.23
C GLY A 460 19.28 33.92 -24.94
N PRO A 461 18.04 34.46 -24.99
CA PRO A 461 17.34 34.90 -23.80
C PRO A 461 17.40 33.78 -22.77
N ALA A 462 17.87 34.10 -21.56
CA ALA A 462 17.95 33.15 -20.44
C ALA A 462 16.61 32.38 -20.39
N ALA A 463 16.69 31.06 -20.52
CA ALA A 463 15.50 30.21 -20.52
C ALA A 463 14.70 30.55 -19.27
N ASP A 464 13.44 30.93 -19.46
CA ASP A 464 12.55 31.27 -18.35
C ASP A 464 12.55 30.08 -17.39
N PRO A 465 12.97 30.24 -16.12
CA PRO A 465 12.99 29.13 -15.14
C PRO A 465 11.61 28.50 -14.93
N ARG A 466 10.56 29.09 -15.48
CA ARG A 466 9.18 28.59 -15.42
C ARG A 466 8.72 27.88 -16.71
N ALA A 467 9.57 27.73 -17.70
CA ALA A 467 9.22 27.09 -18.98
C ALA A 467 8.76 25.61 -18.84
N HIS A 468 9.09 24.95 -17.72
CA HIS A 468 8.64 23.57 -17.42
C HIS A 468 7.18 23.50 -16.94
N VAL A 469 6.58 24.61 -16.49
CA VAL A 469 5.21 24.61 -15.96
C VAL A 469 4.22 24.60 -17.13
N PRO A 470 3.27 23.63 -17.18
CA PRO A 470 2.26 23.60 -18.23
C PRO A 470 1.48 24.91 -18.30
N ALA A 471 1.29 25.46 -19.50
CA ALA A 471 0.60 26.74 -19.70
C ALA A 471 -0.82 26.77 -19.08
N ALA A 472 -1.49 25.62 -19.05
CA ALA A 472 -2.80 25.47 -18.44
C ALA A 472 -2.79 25.46 -16.90
N PHE A 473 -1.63 25.28 -16.26
CA PHE A 473 -1.56 25.14 -14.80
C PHE A 473 -2.08 26.37 -14.06
N TYR A 474 -1.59 27.56 -14.39
CA TYR A 474 -1.97 28.79 -13.67
C TYR A 474 -3.47 29.14 -13.79
N PRO A 475 -4.12 29.07 -14.97
CA PRO A 475 -5.56 29.28 -15.06
C PRO A 475 -6.37 28.30 -14.22
N TRP A 476 -6.04 27.02 -14.27
CA TRP A 476 -6.72 26.01 -13.46
C TRP A 476 -6.45 26.16 -11.97
N PHE A 477 -5.19 26.42 -11.57
CA PHE A 477 -4.81 26.63 -10.19
C PHE A 477 -5.57 27.81 -9.56
N TRP A 478 -5.54 28.97 -10.21
CA TRP A 478 -6.22 30.16 -9.70
C TRP A 478 -7.75 30.05 -9.80
N GLY A 479 -8.27 29.39 -10.82
CA GLY A 479 -9.70 29.10 -10.94
C GLY A 479 -10.19 28.22 -9.80
N LEU A 480 -9.47 27.14 -9.50
CA LEU A 480 -9.80 26.24 -8.40
C LEU A 480 -9.63 26.91 -7.03
N ALA A 481 -8.57 27.70 -6.86
CA ALA A 481 -8.34 28.47 -5.63
C ALA A 481 -9.47 29.50 -5.39
N ALA A 482 -9.90 30.21 -6.41
CA ALA A 482 -11.00 31.16 -6.34
C ALA A 482 -12.33 30.45 -6.00
N ALA A 483 -12.62 29.32 -6.64
CA ALA A 483 -13.81 28.51 -6.35
C ALA A 483 -13.78 27.99 -4.88
N THR A 484 -12.63 27.54 -4.40
CA THR A 484 -12.46 27.08 -3.02
C THR A 484 -12.65 28.22 -2.02
N LEU A 485 -12.05 29.39 -2.29
CA LEU A 485 -12.22 30.57 -1.45
C LEU A 485 -13.67 31.04 -1.40
N LEU A 486 -14.39 31.02 -2.53
CA LEU A 486 -15.81 31.33 -2.58
C LEU A 486 -16.63 30.34 -1.77
N GLY A 487 -16.35 29.03 -1.91
CA GLY A 487 -17.00 27.99 -1.12
C GLY A 487 -16.75 28.18 0.39
N LEU A 488 -15.52 28.48 0.79
CA LEU A 488 -15.17 28.78 2.18
C LEU A 488 -15.86 30.06 2.69
N ALA A 489 -15.94 31.11 1.87
CA ALA A 489 -16.64 32.34 2.25
C ALA A 489 -18.14 32.08 2.49
N LEU A 490 -18.78 31.27 1.63
CA LEU A 490 -20.17 30.85 1.81
C LEU A 490 -20.34 29.97 3.07
N PHE A 491 -19.42 29.06 3.31
CA PHE A 491 -19.38 28.24 4.52
C PHE A 491 -19.26 29.07 5.79
N TYR A 492 -18.30 29.99 5.85
CA TYR A 492 -18.09 30.85 7.01
C TYR A 492 -19.19 31.89 7.22
N ARG A 493 -19.92 32.25 6.17
CA ARG A 493 -21.09 33.16 6.31
C ARG A 493 -22.17 32.57 7.23
N SER A 494 -22.38 31.25 7.20
CA SER A 494 -23.38 30.51 7.98
C SER A 494 -22.75 29.65 9.09
N PHE A 495 -21.57 30.02 9.59
CA PHE A 495 -20.82 29.21 10.55
C PHE A 495 -21.38 29.37 11.97
N THR A 496 -22.10 28.37 12.45
CA THR A 496 -22.75 28.33 13.76
C THR A 496 -21.87 27.64 14.83
N ALA A 497 -22.26 27.76 16.12
CA ALA A 497 -21.63 27.01 17.19
C ALA A 497 -21.66 25.49 17.00
N GLU A 498 -22.76 24.96 16.45
CA GLU A 498 -22.89 23.56 16.08
C GLU A 498 -21.85 23.14 15.03
N ASN A 499 -21.65 23.98 13.99
CA ASN A 499 -20.66 23.69 12.94
C ASN A 499 -19.23 23.65 13.52
N LEU A 500 -18.93 24.48 14.51
CA LEU A 500 -17.64 24.46 15.20
C LEU A 500 -17.42 23.15 15.97
N GLU A 501 -18.45 22.67 16.69
CA GLU A 501 -18.31 21.40 17.43
C GLU A 501 -18.24 20.19 16.50
N VAL A 502 -19.02 20.17 15.41
CA VAL A 502 -18.88 19.14 14.34
C VAL A 502 -17.48 19.16 13.77
N GLN A 503 -16.95 20.34 13.48
CA GLN A 503 -15.60 20.50 12.96
C GLN A 503 -14.53 20.07 13.96
N ARG A 504 -14.72 20.37 15.25
CA ARG A 504 -13.84 19.91 16.32
C ARG A 504 -13.82 18.39 16.41
N LEU A 505 -14.99 17.75 16.32
CA LEU A 505 -15.10 16.30 16.30
C LEU A 505 -14.40 15.71 15.07
N LEU A 506 -14.56 16.32 13.90
CA LEU A 506 -13.90 15.92 12.66
C LEU A 506 -12.37 15.99 12.79
N PHE A 507 -11.87 17.13 13.30
CA PHE A 507 -10.43 17.32 13.52
C PHE A 507 -9.84 16.33 14.52
N SER A 508 -10.57 16.01 15.60
CA SER A 508 -10.08 15.07 16.61
C SER A 508 -10.11 13.61 16.16
N SER A 509 -11.00 13.24 15.23
CA SER A 509 -11.18 11.84 14.82
C SER A 509 -10.60 11.51 13.46
N VAL A 510 -10.67 12.42 12.47
CA VAL A 510 -10.22 12.16 11.10
C VAL A 510 -8.78 12.62 10.87
N MET A 511 -8.41 13.80 11.40
CA MET A 511 -7.11 14.42 11.10
C MET A 511 -5.90 13.58 11.53
N PRO A 512 -5.86 12.95 12.71
CA PRO A 512 -4.70 12.15 13.08
C PRO A 512 -4.43 11.02 12.08
N LEU A 513 -5.49 10.34 11.62
CA LEU A 513 -5.40 9.30 10.62
C LEU A 513 -5.02 9.85 9.25
N ALA A 514 -5.66 10.94 8.82
CA ALA A 514 -5.37 11.58 7.54
C ALA A 514 -3.92 12.10 7.47
N ILE A 515 -3.40 12.67 8.56
CA ILE A 515 -2.01 13.12 8.63
C ILE A 515 -1.06 11.92 8.53
N LEU A 516 -1.30 10.85 9.28
CA LEU A 516 -0.46 9.66 9.25
C LEU A 516 -0.41 9.04 7.84
N THR A 517 -1.58 8.79 7.24
CA THR A 517 -1.65 8.16 5.90
C THR A 517 -1.10 9.07 4.82
N SER A 518 -1.37 10.38 4.89
CA SER A 518 -0.81 11.36 3.94
C SER A 518 0.70 11.48 4.08
N LEU A 519 1.24 11.46 5.30
CA LEU A 519 2.68 11.50 5.55
C LEU A 519 3.37 10.29 4.94
N VAL A 520 2.86 9.07 5.24
CA VAL A 520 3.39 7.82 4.69
C VAL A 520 3.38 7.84 3.17
N LEU A 521 2.25 8.26 2.57
CA LEU A 521 2.14 8.32 1.12
C LEU A 521 3.07 9.38 0.50
N LEU A 522 3.15 10.56 1.11
CA LEU A 522 3.95 11.68 0.60
C LEU A 522 5.44 11.34 0.57
N VAL A 523 5.98 10.74 1.65
CA VAL A 523 7.42 10.39 1.69
C VAL A 523 7.79 9.30 0.69
N ILE A 524 6.84 8.39 0.35
CA ILE A 524 7.02 7.42 -0.73
C ILE A 524 7.01 8.12 -2.10
N LEU A 525 6.02 8.98 -2.36
CA LEU A 525 5.86 9.64 -3.66
C LEU A 525 6.99 10.62 -3.97
N LEU A 526 7.53 11.27 -2.95
CA LEU A 526 8.70 12.15 -3.09
C LEU A 526 10.02 11.39 -3.19
N GLY A 527 10.01 10.05 -3.07
CA GLY A 527 11.21 9.23 -3.13
C GLY A 527 12.16 9.41 -1.94
N ILE A 528 11.69 9.99 -0.83
CA ILE A 528 12.49 10.22 0.38
C ILE A 528 12.79 8.89 1.08
N THR A 529 11.83 7.97 1.07
CA THR A 529 11.93 6.65 1.71
C THR A 529 11.42 5.57 0.77
N THR A 530 11.88 4.34 1.00
CA THR A 530 11.32 3.15 0.37
C THR A 530 9.91 2.85 0.90
N ALA A 531 9.15 2.01 0.20
CA ALA A 531 7.84 1.55 0.67
C ALA A 531 7.93 0.84 2.03
N THR A 532 9.01 0.09 2.27
CA THR A 532 9.26 -0.66 3.50
C THR A 532 9.55 0.25 4.68
N GLU A 533 10.42 1.23 4.50
CA GLU A 533 10.73 2.23 5.54
C GLU A 533 9.50 3.05 5.90
N SER A 534 8.74 3.51 4.89
CA SER A 534 7.48 4.24 5.09
C SER A 534 6.43 3.40 5.82
N ALA A 535 6.34 2.10 5.52
CA ALA A 535 5.46 1.18 6.23
C ALA A 535 5.85 1.04 7.70
N GLY A 536 7.16 1.02 8.00
CA GLY A 536 7.68 1.03 9.37
C GLY A 536 7.29 2.30 10.13
N VAL A 537 7.47 3.47 9.51
CA VAL A 537 7.03 4.77 10.07
C VAL A 537 5.52 4.80 10.27
N GLY A 538 4.75 4.27 9.29
CA GLY A 538 3.29 4.14 9.38
C GLY A 538 2.84 3.27 10.54
N ALA A 539 3.46 2.10 10.72
CA ALA A 539 3.19 1.20 11.85
C ALA A 539 3.51 1.86 13.20
N ALA A 540 4.68 2.50 13.32
CA ALA A 540 5.05 3.25 14.53
C ALA A 540 4.06 4.39 14.83
N GLY A 541 3.66 5.16 13.80
CA GLY A 541 2.64 6.20 13.91
C GLY A 541 1.27 5.65 14.34
N ALA A 542 0.87 4.48 13.84
CA ALA A 542 -0.34 3.80 14.25
C ALA A 542 -0.33 3.42 15.74
N PHE A 543 0.81 2.92 16.25
CA PHE A 543 0.99 2.65 17.68
C PHE A 543 0.87 3.92 18.53
N LEU A 544 1.49 5.03 18.10
CA LEU A 544 1.40 6.31 18.79
C LEU A 544 -0.05 6.82 18.83
N LEU A 545 -0.80 6.71 17.73
CA LEU A 545 -2.21 7.08 17.68
C LEU A 545 -3.07 6.20 18.58
N ALA A 546 -2.84 4.88 18.57
CA ALA A 546 -3.55 3.95 19.45
C ALA A 546 -3.28 4.23 20.93
N TRP A 547 -2.05 4.57 21.28
CA TRP A 547 -1.68 4.95 22.64
C TRP A 547 -2.32 6.29 23.03
N HIS A 548 -2.22 7.30 22.17
CA HIS A 548 -2.83 8.62 22.41
C HIS A 548 -4.35 8.54 22.57
N SER A 549 -5.02 7.65 21.84
CA SER A 549 -6.48 7.43 21.95
C SER A 549 -6.91 6.79 23.27
N GLY A 550 -5.98 6.32 24.10
CA GLY A 550 -6.24 5.63 25.36
C GLY A 550 -6.78 4.20 25.22
N ASN A 551 -6.86 3.68 23.99
CA ASN A 551 -7.41 2.36 23.67
C ASN A 551 -6.34 1.28 23.45
N PHE A 552 -5.08 1.60 23.71
CA PHE A 552 -3.97 0.66 23.56
C PHE A 552 -3.94 -0.30 24.74
N THR A 553 -4.19 -1.59 24.48
CA THR A 553 -4.06 -2.66 25.46
C THR A 553 -3.14 -3.75 24.91
N PHE A 554 -2.45 -4.49 25.78
CA PHE A 554 -1.56 -5.57 25.37
C PHE A 554 -2.31 -6.67 24.62
N GLU A 555 -3.57 -6.93 24.97
CA GLU A 555 -4.42 -7.90 24.31
C GLU A 555 -4.70 -7.51 22.85
N LYS A 556 -5.08 -6.24 22.61
CA LYS A 556 -5.28 -5.71 21.25
C LYS A 556 -4.00 -5.73 20.43
N LEU A 557 -2.86 -5.43 21.05
CA LEU A 557 -1.55 -5.55 20.41
C LEU A 557 -1.28 -6.98 19.97
N LYS A 558 -1.42 -7.95 20.90
CA LYS A 558 -1.22 -9.38 20.63
C LYS A 558 -2.10 -9.85 19.48
N GLU A 559 -3.36 -9.46 19.47
CA GLU A 559 -4.31 -9.81 18.41
C GLU A 559 -3.90 -9.19 17.06
N SER A 560 -3.51 -7.90 17.02
CA SER A 560 -3.03 -7.23 15.81
C SER A 560 -1.78 -7.92 15.24
N VAL A 561 -0.83 -8.26 16.09
CA VAL A 561 0.40 -8.99 15.70
C VAL A 561 0.07 -10.38 15.18
N TYR A 562 -0.83 -11.11 15.84
CA TYR A 562 -1.24 -12.44 15.40
C TYR A 562 -1.93 -12.43 14.04
N LEU A 563 -2.86 -11.49 13.83
CA LEU A 563 -3.54 -11.33 12.54
C LEU A 563 -2.56 -10.92 11.44
N THR A 564 -1.63 -10.02 11.75
CA THR A 564 -0.55 -9.63 10.83
C THR A 564 0.30 -10.83 10.43
N ALA A 565 0.75 -11.62 11.41
CA ALA A 565 1.56 -12.80 11.15
C ALA A 565 0.82 -13.83 10.27
N LYS A 566 -0.48 -14.05 10.53
CA LYS A 566 -1.33 -14.94 9.73
C LYS A 566 -1.45 -14.45 8.28
N THR A 567 -1.77 -13.19 8.07
CA THR A 567 -1.91 -12.60 6.73
C THR A 567 -0.58 -12.60 5.98
N THR A 568 0.51 -12.23 6.64
CA THR A 568 1.85 -12.23 6.05
C THR A 568 2.29 -13.62 5.64
N ALA A 569 2.11 -14.62 6.52
CA ALA A 569 2.45 -16.01 6.21
C ALA A 569 1.68 -16.50 4.97
N MET A 570 0.39 -16.20 4.87
CA MET A 570 -0.42 -16.56 3.70
C MET A 570 0.15 -15.94 2.42
N VAL A 571 0.47 -14.65 2.42
CA VAL A 571 1.02 -13.97 1.26
C VAL A 571 2.40 -14.51 0.89
N CYS A 572 3.29 -14.71 1.85
CA CYS A 572 4.63 -15.26 1.59
C CYS A 572 4.57 -16.66 0.97
N TRP A 573 3.74 -17.55 1.51
CA TRP A 573 3.54 -18.89 0.93
C TRP A 573 2.93 -18.85 -0.48
N LEU A 574 2.05 -17.90 -0.72
CA LEU A 574 1.48 -17.69 -2.05
C LEU A 574 2.55 -17.26 -3.06
N PHE A 575 3.47 -16.38 -2.67
CA PHE A 575 4.60 -15.97 -3.50
C PHE A 575 5.54 -17.13 -3.84
N VAL A 576 5.88 -17.95 -2.86
CA VAL A 576 6.70 -19.15 -3.08
C VAL A 576 6.02 -20.10 -4.06
N GLY A 577 4.73 -20.37 -3.82
CA GLY A 577 3.95 -21.27 -4.70
C GLY A 577 3.83 -20.76 -6.12
N SER A 578 3.59 -19.46 -6.30
CA SER A 578 3.45 -18.85 -7.62
C SER A 578 4.77 -18.76 -8.38
N GLY A 579 5.86 -18.43 -7.68
CA GLY A 579 7.18 -18.40 -8.29
C GLY A 579 7.60 -19.76 -8.81
N LEU A 580 7.28 -20.83 -8.08
CA LEU A 580 7.49 -22.21 -8.53
C LEU A 580 6.56 -22.55 -9.72
N PHE A 581 5.26 -22.26 -9.58
CA PHE A 581 4.27 -22.49 -10.64
C PHE A 581 4.68 -21.79 -11.94
N SER A 582 5.00 -20.49 -11.90
CA SER A 582 5.36 -19.70 -13.07
C SER A 582 6.59 -20.27 -13.78
N ALA A 583 7.61 -20.69 -13.03
CA ALA A 583 8.80 -21.31 -13.60
C ALA A 583 8.49 -22.64 -14.28
N VAL A 584 7.69 -23.50 -13.65
CA VAL A 584 7.31 -24.81 -14.20
C VAL A 584 6.37 -24.64 -15.41
N PHE A 585 5.47 -23.66 -15.37
CA PHE A 585 4.59 -23.31 -16.48
C PHE A 585 5.39 -22.89 -17.72
N ALA A 586 6.42 -22.07 -17.52
CA ALA A 586 7.35 -21.67 -18.58
C ALA A 586 8.16 -22.86 -19.11
N LEU A 587 8.68 -23.75 -18.22
CA LEU A 587 9.41 -24.96 -18.60
C LEU A 587 8.60 -25.91 -19.51
N HIS A 588 7.31 -26.01 -19.25
CA HIS A 588 6.41 -26.80 -20.12
C HIS A 588 6.03 -26.05 -21.40
N GLY A 589 6.50 -24.83 -21.64
CA GLY A 589 6.13 -24.04 -22.82
C GLY A 589 4.66 -23.55 -22.81
N GLY A 590 4.00 -23.58 -21.65
CA GLY A 590 2.63 -23.10 -21.51
C GLY A 590 2.50 -21.61 -21.81
N GLN A 591 3.49 -20.82 -21.41
CA GLN A 591 3.55 -19.39 -21.67
C GLN A 591 3.68 -19.11 -23.18
N GLU A 592 4.60 -19.81 -23.86
CA GLU A 592 4.81 -19.68 -25.31
C GLU A 592 3.57 -20.10 -26.14
N LEU A 593 2.83 -21.10 -25.65
CA LEU A 593 1.60 -21.55 -26.30
C LEU A 593 0.49 -20.47 -26.20
N ILE A 594 0.31 -19.86 -25.04
CA ILE A 594 -0.65 -18.75 -24.85
C ILE A 594 -0.23 -17.54 -25.70
N GLU A 595 1.07 -17.22 -25.70
CA GLU A 595 1.62 -16.12 -26.50
C GLU A 595 1.35 -16.32 -28.00
N LYS A 596 1.70 -17.48 -28.55
CA LYS A 596 1.44 -17.81 -29.96
C LYS A 596 -0.04 -17.74 -30.28
N TRP A 597 -0.89 -18.24 -29.40
CA TRP A 597 -2.34 -18.21 -29.60
C TRP A 597 -2.88 -16.78 -29.62
N LEU A 598 -2.45 -15.91 -28.71
CA LEU A 598 -2.86 -14.50 -28.65
C LEU A 598 -2.33 -13.70 -29.85
N LEU A 599 -1.08 -13.96 -30.26
CA LEU A 599 -0.48 -13.31 -31.43
C LEU A 599 -1.16 -13.73 -32.73
N ALA A 600 -1.58 -15.01 -32.86
CA ALA A 600 -2.32 -15.50 -34.01
C ALA A 600 -3.69 -14.85 -34.19
N MET A 601 -4.26 -14.23 -33.14
CA MET A 601 -5.53 -13.49 -33.20
C MET A 601 -5.40 -12.11 -33.86
N ASN A 602 -4.17 -11.62 -34.12
CA ASN A 602 -3.90 -10.29 -34.71
C ASN A 602 -4.68 -9.16 -34.04
N LEU A 603 -4.69 -9.14 -32.72
CA LEU A 603 -5.42 -8.16 -31.95
C LEU A 603 -4.76 -6.77 -32.01
N SER A 604 -5.57 -5.71 -32.05
CA SER A 604 -5.07 -4.36 -31.77
C SER A 604 -4.74 -4.22 -30.27
N PRO A 605 -3.90 -3.24 -29.87
CA PRO A 605 -3.58 -3.00 -28.45
C PRO A 605 -4.84 -2.84 -27.57
N LEU A 606 -5.85 -2.12 -28.08
CA LEU A 606 -7.13 -1.96 -27.38
C LEU A 606 -7.88 -3.28 -27.22
N GLN A 607 -7.95 -4.09 -28.28
CA GLN A 607 -8.62 -5.40 -28.22
C GLN A 607 -7.92 -6.34 -27.26
N PHE A 608 -6.58 -6.31 -27.20
CA PHE A 608 -5.80 -7.09 -26.23
C PHE A 608 -6.10 -6.62 -24.80
N LEU A 609 -6.14 -5.30 -24.54
CA LEU A 609 -6.53 -4.78 -23.22
C LEU A 609 -7.94 -5.21 -22.85
N MET A 610 -8.91 -5.06 -23.75
CA MET A 610 -10.29 -5.47 -23.50
C MET A 610 -10.39 -6.98 -23.20
N LEU A 611 -9.68 -7.80 -23.95
CA LEU A 611 -9.66 -9.26 -23.76
C LEU A 611 -9.05 -9.62 -22.39
N THR A 612 -7.88 -9.05 -22.05
CA THR A 612 -7.21 -9.34 -20.78
C THR A 612 -8.03 -8.85 -19.59
N GLN A 613 -8.65 -7.66 -19.68
CA GLN A 613 -9.51 -7.15 -18.63
C GLN A 613 -10.80 -7.98 -18.48
N ALA A 614 -11.40 -8.43 -19.58
CA ALA A 614 -12.56 -9.32 -19.55
C ALA A 614 -12.18 -10.67 -18.90
N LEU A 615 -11.00 -11.22 -19.24
CA LEU A 615 -10.50 -12.46 -18.64
C LEU A 615 -10.29 -12.31 -17.14
N ILE A 616 -9.62 -11.23 -16.69
CA ILE A 616 -9.39 -10.94 -15.27
C ILE A 616 -10.71 -10.78 -14.52
N PHE A 617 -11.70 -10.11 -15.13
CA PHE A 617 -13.03 -9.97 -14.56
C PHE A 617 -13.72 -11.34 -14.35
N VAL A 618 -13.68 -12.21 -15.35
CA VAL A 618 -14.26 -13.57 -15.25
C VAL A 618 -13.50 -14.42 -14.23
N LEU A 619 -12.17 -14.32 -14.19
CA LEU A 619 -11.34 -15.00 -13.20
C LEU A 619 -11.62 -14.52 -11.78
N GLY A 620 -12.09 -13.29 -11.59
CA GLY A 620 -12.52 -12.76 -10.30
C GLY A 620 -13.75 -13.46 -9.70
N TRP A 621 -14.44 -14.31 -10.48
CA TRP A 621 -15.56 -15.11 -9.94
C TRP A 621 -15.08 -16.27 -9.06
N PRO A 622 -14.12 -17.11 -9.51
CA PRO A 622 -13.61 -18.22 -8.71
C PRO A 622 -12.35 -17.90 -7.87
N LEU A 623 -11.63 -16.83 -8.17
CA LEU A 623 -10.32 -16.55 -7.60
C LEU A 623 -10.31 -15.24 -6.82
N GLU A 624 -9.48 -15.17 -5.77
CA GLU A 624 -9.18 -13.93 -5.07
C GLU A 624 -8.20 -13.05 -5.87
N TRP A 625 -8.14 -11.78 -5.53
CA TRP A 625 -7.25 -10.81 -6.19
C TRP A 625 -5.77 -11.21 -6.13
N THR A 626 -5.33 -11.82 -5.02
CA THR A 626 -3.95 -12.29 -4.84
C THR A 626 -3.59 -13.37 -5.85
N GLU A 627 -4.50 -14.31 -6.07
CA GLU A 627 -4.34 -15.41 -7.01
C GLU A 627 -4.28 -14.91 -8.45
N ILE A 628 -5.17 -13.97 -8.78
CA ILE A 628 -5.20 -13.37 -10.11
C ILE A 628 -3.89 -12.65 -10.41
N ILE A 629 -3.41 -11.82 -9.49
CA ILE A 629 -2.14 -11.10 -9.69
C ILE A 629 -0.98 -12.07 -9.83
N VAL A 630 -0.90 -13.04 -8.93
CA VAL A 630 0.27 -13.91 -8.78
C VAL A 630 0.38 -14.94 -9.90
N ILE A 631 -0.76 -15.41 -10.44
CA ILE A 631 -0.80 -16.44 -11.49
C ILE A 631 -0.84 -15.82 -12.90
N PHE A 632 -1.75 -14.85 -13.10
CA PHE A 632 -2.06 -14.40 -14.45
C PHE A 632 -1.27 -13.18 -14.90
N VAL A 633 -0.88 -12.27 -13.98
CA VAL A 633 -0.07 -11.10 -14.37
C VAL A 633 1.25 -11.52 -15.00
N PRO A 634 2.04 -12.49 -14.47
CA PRO A 634 3.26 -12.95 -15.13
C PRO A 634 3.07 -13.49 -16.55
N ILE A 635 1.88 -14.05 -16.84
CA ILE A 635 1.55 -14.57 -18.17
C ILE A 635 1.35 -13.42 -19.18
N PHE A 636 0.76 -12.30 -18.72
CA PHE A 636 0.47 -11.14 -19.59
C PHE A 636 1.65 -10.19 -19.76
N LEU A 637 2.57 -10.10 -18.78
CA LEU A 637 3.68 -9.13 -18.79
C LEU A 637 4.53 -9.15 -20.07
N PRO A 638 4.97 -10.30 -20.60
CA PRO A 638 5.76 -10.33 -21.84
C PRO A 638 5.00 -9.82 -23.06
N LEU A 639 3.67 -10.03 -23.07
CA LEU A 639 2.80 -9.61 -24.16
C LEU A 639 2.60 -8.09 -24.20
N LEU A 640 2.71 -7.40 -23.07
CA LEU A 640 2.57 -5.93 -23.02
C LEU A 640 3.60 -5.23 -23.92
N ALA A 641 4.84 -5.72 -23.92
CA ALA A 641 5.90 -5.18 -24.78
C ALA A 641 5.57 -5.37 -26.26
N HIS A 642 5.02 -6.53 -26.64
CA HIS A 642 4.61 -6.82 -28.01
C HIS A 642 3.49 -5.89 -28.49
N PHE A 643 2.48 -5.64 -27.66
CA PHE A 643 1.36 -4.75 -27.97
C PHE A 643 1.66 -3.27 -27.65
N GLN A 644 2.89 -2.91 -27.27
CA GLN A 644 3.33 -1.55 -26.92
C GLN A 644 2.45 -0.88 -25.86
N ILE A 645 2.01 -1.66 -24.87
CA ILE A 645 1.17 -1.19 -23.76
C ILE A 645 2.08 -0.87 -22.56
N ASP A 646 1.88 0.32 -21.97
CA ASP A 646 2.57 0.71 -20.74
C ASP A 646 2.21 -0.25 -19.60
N PRO A 647 3.20 -0.92 -18.97
CA PRO A 647 2.95 -1.80 -17.83
C PRO A 647 2.28 -1.12 -16.64
N ILE A 648 2.48 0.19 -16.44
CA ILE A 648 1.85 0.94 -15.35
C ILE A 648 0.36 1.16 -15.65
N LEU A 649 0.02 1.51 -16.90
CA LEU A 649 -1.38 1.61 -17.32
C LEU A 649 -2.10 0.27 -17.15
N PHE A 650 -1.48 -0.83 -17.61
CA PHE A 650 -2.04 -2.17 -17.45
C PHE A 650 -2.26 -2.52 -15.98
N ALA A 651 -1.26 -2.28 -15.12
CA ALA A 651 -1.34 -2.50 -13.68
C ALA A 651 -2.49 -1.73 -13.04
N THR A 652 -2.66 -0.47 -13.43
CA THR A 652 -3.72 0.39 -12.88
C THR A 652 -5.10 -0.10 -13.32
N LEU A 653 -5.26 -0.51 -14.58
CA LEU A 653 -6.50 -1.12 -15.08
C LEU A 653 -6.82 -2.43 -14.35
N VAL A 654 -5.82 -3.30 -14.15
CA VAL A 654 -5.97 -4.53 -13.35
C VAL A 654 -6.43 -4.19 -11.94
N ALA A 655 -5.81 -3.21 -11.29
CA ALA A 655 -6.15 -2.80 -9.93
C ALA A 655 -7.59 -2.29 -9.82
N VAL A 656 -8.06 -1.52 -10.79
CA VAL A 656 -9.46 -1.08 -10.85
C VAL A 656 -10.40 -2.25 -11.14
N ASN A 657 -10.04 -3.14 -12.06
CA ASN A 657 -10.85 -4.30 -12.41
C ASN A 657 -11.06 -5.26 -11.21
N LEU A 658 -10.02 -5.46 -10.43
CA LEU A 658 -10.09 -6.30 -9.23
C LEU A 658 -11.09 -5.78 -8.20
N GLN A 659 -11.47 -4.49 -8.23
CA GLN A 659 -12.58 -3.98 -7.43
C GLN A 659 -13.90 -4.67 -7.82
N ALA A 660 -14.12 -4.89 -9.13
CA ALA A 660 -15.30 -5.60 -9.61
C ALA A 660 -15.30 -7.08 -9.18
N ALA A 661 -14.14 -7.72 -9.07
CA ALA A 661 -14.02 -9.10 -8.60
C ALA A 661 -14.58 -9.29 -7.18
N PHE A 662 -14.35 -8.33 -6.27
CA PHE A 662 -14.93 -8.35 -4.93
C PHE A 662 -16.45 -8.15 -4.89
N LEU A 663 -17.00 -7.55 -5.95
CA LEU A 663 -18.41 -7.18 -6.05
C LEU A 663 -19.22 -8.13 -6.95
N SER A 664 -18.58 -9.06 -7.67
CA SER A 664 -19.26 -9.94 -8.64
C SER A 664 -19.66 -11.27 -8.02
N PRO A 665 -20.95 -11.67 -8.12
CA PRO A 665 -21.36 -13.04 -7.78
C PRO A 665 -20.68 -14.06 -8.72
N PRO A 666 -20.48 -15.31 -8.27
CA PRO A 666 -21.00 -15.96 -7.07
C PRO A 666 -20.11 -15.82 -5.81
N VAL A 667 -18.82 -15.51 -5.93
CA VAL A 667 -17.88 -15.56 -4.80
C VAL A 667 -17.67 -14.19 -4.13
N ALA A 668 -18.28 -13.12 -4.64
CA ALA A 668 -18.20 -11.75 -4.10
C ALA A 668 -17.84 -11.68 -2.61
N MET A 669 -16.55 -11.69 -2.27
CA MET A 669 -16.06 -11.81 -0.87
C MET A 669 -16.61 -10.71 0.04
N SER A 670 -16.76 -9.49 -0.49
CA SER A 670 -17.35 -8.38 0.27
C SER A 670 -18.78 -8.63 0.71
N ALA A 671 -19.58 -9.38 -0.07
CA ALA A 671 -20.93 -9.76 0.32
C ALA A 671 -20.95 -10.73 1.51
N PHE A 672 -20.05 -11.70 1.52
CA PHE A 672 -19.96 -12.67 2.63
C PHE A 672 -19.45 -12.00 3.91
N TYR A 673 -18.47 -11.11 3.81
CA TYR A 673 -18.02 -10.32 4.96
C TYR A 673 -19.16 -9.49 5.54
N LEU A 674 -19.93 -8.79 4.69
CA LEU A 674 -21.06 -8.01 5.15
C LEU A 674 -22.17 -8.90 5.73
N LYS A 675 -22.49 -10.04 5.09
CA LYS A 675 -23.52 -10.97 5.57
C LYS A 675 -23.20 -11.48 6.98
N GLY A 676 -21.93 -11.75 7.28
CA GLY A 676 -21.49 -12.23 8.61
C GLY A 676 -21.83 -11.28 9.76
N VAL A 677 -21.98 -9.98 9.50
CA VAL A 677 -22.25 -8.95 10.52
C VAL A 677 -23.61 -8.25 10.34
N SER A 678 -24.32 -8.57 9.27
CA SER A 678 -25.63 -7.99 8.97
C SER A 678 -26.75 -8.60 9.83
N PRO A 679 -27.82 -7.85 10.10
CA PRO A 679 -29.01 -8.40 10.75
C PRO A 679 -29.57 -9.62 10.00
N PRO A 680 -30.20 -10.58 10.69
CA PRO A 680 -30.70 -11.85 10.09
C PRO A 680 -31.62 -11.65 8.90
N HIS A 681 -32.45 -10.60 8.89
CA HIS A 681 -33.44 -10.31 7.84
C HIS A 681 -32.80 -9.81 6.53
N VAL A 682 -31.52 -9.38 6.55
CA VAL A 682 -30.78 -8.98 5.36
C VAL A 682 -30.31 -10.22 4.62
N THR A 683 -30.86 -10.47 3.45
CA THR A 683 -30.53 -11.64 2.63
C THR A 683 -29.30 -11.39 1.75
N LEU A 684 -28.59 -12.47 1.42
CA LEU A 684 -27.44 -12.39 0.52
C LEU A 684 -27.84 -11.85 -0.87
N ASN A 685 -29.04 -12.22 -1.35
CA ASN A 685 -29.54 -11.70 -2.64
C ASN A 685 -29.77 -10.18 -2.63
N GLN A 686 -30.19 -9.61 -1.49
CA GLN A 686 -30.32 -8.17 -1.35
C GLN A 686 -28.93 -7.48 -1.38
N ILE A 687 -27.94 -8.09 -0.75
CA ILE A 687 -26.57 -7.60 -0.79
C ILE A 687 -26.03 -7.63 -2.22
N PHE A 688 -26.17 -8.76 -2.92
CA PHE A 688 -25.76 -8.88 -4.32
C PHE A 688 -26.46 -7.85 -5.21
N ALA A 689 -27.78 -7.70 -5.07
CA ALA A 689 -28.52 -6.70 -5.84
C ALA A 689 -28.03 -5.26 -5.57
N GLY A 690 -27.59 -4.97 -4.33
CA GLY A 690 -27.00 -3.69 -3.97
C GLY A 690 -25.62 -3.45 -4.56
N MET A 691 -24.83 -4.48 -4.79
CA MET A 691 -23.47 -4.39 -5.32
C MET A 691 -23.41 -4.22 -6.84
N MET A 692 -24.40 -4.76 -7.58
CA MET A 692 -24.40 -4.75 -9.05
C MET A 692 -24.21 -3.38 -9.69
N PRO A 693 -24.88 -2.30 -9.23
CA PRO A 693 -24.66 -0.98 -9.80
C PRO A 693 -23.21 -0.48 -9.63
N TYR A 694 -22.60 -0.77 -8.48
CA TYR A 694 -21.21 -0.36 -8.20
C TYR A 694 -20.22 -1.14 -9.07
N MET A 695 -20.47 -2.41 -9.33
CA MET A 695 -19.70 -3.20 -10.28
C MET A 695 -19.73 -2.58 -11.69
N LEU A 696 -20.92 -2.15 -12.16
CA LEU A 696 -21.04 -1.44 -13.44
C LEU A 696 -20.29 -0.11 -13.45
N ILE A 697 -20.27 0.60 -12.32
CA ILE A 697 -19.49 1.83 -12.18
C ILE A 697 -17.98 1.55 -12.27
N VAL A 698 -17.49 0.44 -11.74
CA VAL A 698 -16.08 0.02 -11.92
C VAL A 698 -15.76 -0.17 -13.39
N ILE A 699 -16.62 -0.87 -14.14
CA ILE A 699 -16.45 -1.06 -15.59
C ILE A 699 -16.47 0.28 -16.32
N LEU A 700 -17.39 1.17 -15.96
CA LEU A 700 -17.44 2.54 -16.52
C LEU A 700 -16.13 3.30 -16.19
N CYS A 701 -15.64 3.21 -14.95
CA CYS A 701 -14.39 3.83 -14.55
C CYS A 701 -13.21 3.34 -15.42
N MET A 702 -13.09 2.03 -15.64
CA MET A 702 -12.07 1.47 -16.53
C MET A 702 -12.19 2.02 -17.97
N ALA A 703 -13.41 2.11 -18.49
CA ALA A 703 -13.65 2.66 -19.84
C ALA A 703 -13.29 4.16 -19.95
N LEU A 704 -13.43 4.91 -18.86
CA LEU A 704 -13.07 6.34 -18.82
C LEU A 704 -11.58 6.60 -18.59
N MET A 705 -10.85 5.60 -18.08
CA MET A 705 -9.40 5.68 -17.88
C MET A 705 -8.59 5.42 -19.14
N TYR A 706 -9.16 4.72 -20.11
CA TYR A 706 -8.56 4.47 -21.40
C TYR A 706 -8.81 5.64 -22.35
#